data_a738d4b628a59580cbe3bc4aa077ec98
#
_entry.id   a738d4b628a59580cbe3bc4aa077ec98
#
_cell.length_a   1.000
_cell.length_b   1.000
_cell.length_c   1.000
_cell.angle_alpha   90.00
_cell.angle_beta   90.00
_cell.angle_gamma   90.00
#
_symmetry.space_group_name_H-M   'P 1'
#
loop_
_entity.id
_entity.type
_entity.pdbx_description
1 polymer ?
#
loop_
_entity_poly.entity_id
_entity_poly.type
_entity_poly.pdbx_seq_one_letter_code
_entity_poly.pdbx_strand_id
1 'polypeptide(L)'
;GDVIVLLGGRTGRDGIGGATGSSKSHNKKSLTTMASEVQKGNAPEERKIQRLFRDGNVTRLIKRCNDFGAGGVSVAVGELADGLDIDLDAVRKKYDGLDGTELAISESQERMAVVVARSNADRFIAAAEAENLEAYPVAVVTASPRMVMRWRGRTIVDLSRDFLNANGAVKHARAAVPAPIPASPVSQDAENSSLRSIASSLASASRRGLAERFDSTIGCGSVLMPFGGRNQRTPAQVMAALLPVLPGQETDQASVMAWGFDPEAMAADSYRGAYDGVVTSLAKLVAAGADYRRAYLTLQEFFEKLREDPARWGKPFAALLGALDAQLDFGAAAIGGKDSMSGTFNDLDVPPTLISFAIAPIRAGEVLSPEFKEAGHPVYLFAPANSGAQSQREAWETFHQLCRAGRVCSAWAVEHGISEGIMQMSFGNSIGFQADGREIAWDLPCPGAIVAELTEDTDLLCAVRLGTTTAEPVLTTGADSVPIDELLSLNESVLEDVYPSRVPADPAPVPVLEAPAFSRAAPRTGTAKPKVLIPVFPGTNCEYDSARAALRAGLEPQILVLNNQTPDHVAASAARFAQAARSSQILFLPGGFSGGDEPDGSGKFITAFLRSPQAADAVMNLLQNRDGLVLGICNGFQALIKLGLVPFGEIRDTDAACPTLTYNVIGRHQSRIVRTRVASNRSPWLTKVQVGDIVSVPISHGEGRFLCPPDLLAQLAENGQIATQYVDLDGHPTMDIDGNPNGSVWSVEGITSPDGRVFGKMGHAERVGPCLYRNIPGNYDLGLFDAAKDYFSL
;
A
#
# COMPACT_ATOMS: atom_id res chain seq x y z
N GLY A 1 27.63 -22.80 -17.08
CA GLY A 1 27.91 -23.49 -15.82
C GLY A 1 27.23 -22.87 -14.60
N ASP A 2 26.67 -21.65 -14.74
CA ASP A 2 25.83 -21.05 -13.70
C ASP A 2 24.54 -21.87 -13.48
N VAL A 3 23.97 -21.78 -12.29
CA VAL A 3 22.80 -22.54 -11.91
C VAL A 3 21.60 -21.63 -11.81
N ILE A 4 20.44 -22.07 -12.29
CA ILE A 4 19.19 -21.38 -12.07
C ILE A 4 18.47 -22.07 -10.93
N VAL A 5 18.23 -21.31 -9.87
CA VAL A 5 17.46 -21.71 -8.68
C VAL A 5 16.06 -21.14 -8.79
N LEU A 6 15.07 -22.02 -8.68
CA LEU A 6 13.66 -21.66 -8.49
C LEU A 6 13.38 -21.62 -7.00
N LEU A 7 12.71 -20.56 -6.54
CA LEU A 7 12.32 -20.41 -5.14
C LEU A 7 10.87 -19.92 -5.00
N GLY A 8 10.27 -20.21 -3.85
CA GLY A 8 8.89 -19.81 -3.52
C GLY A 8 7.90 -20.95 -3.63
N GLY A 9 6.68 -20.63 -4.07
CA GLY A 9 5.56 -21.56 -4.11
C GLY A 9 5.76 -22.77 -5.05
N ARG A 10 4.95 -23.80 -4.85
CA ARG A 10 4.95 -24.99 -5.72
C ARG A 10 4.06 -24.81 -6.93
N THR A 11 4.31 -25.55 -7.99
CA THR A 11 3.59 -25.50 -9.27
C THR A 11 2.28 -26.29 -9.23
N GLY A 12 1.19 -25.67 -9.68
CA GLY A 12 -0.11 -26.29 -9.89
C GLY A 12 -0.64 -26.01 -11.31
N ARG A 13 -1.91 -26.34 -11.58
CA ARG A 13 -2.63 -25.94 -12.80
C ARG A 13 -3.18 -24.53 -12.65
N ASP A 14 -2.29 -23.56 -12.67
CA ASP A 14 -2.58 -22.14 -12.45
C ASP A 14 -2.11 -21.37 -13.68
N GLY A 15 -2.96 -20.50 -14.24
CA GLY A 15 -2.61 -19.68 -15.40
C GLY A 15 -2.29 -20.47 -16.68
N ILE A 16 -2.71 -21.72 -16.78
CA ILE A 16 -2.44 -22.56 -17.97
C ILE A 16 -3.09 -21.95 -19.21
N GLY A 17 -2.25 -21.42 -20.12
CA GLY A 17 -2.72 -20.65 -21.26
C GLY A 17 -3.17 -19.23 -20.91
N GLY A 18 -2.93 -18.74 -19.70
CA GLY A 18 -3.33 -17.42 -19.23
C GLY A 18 -2.74 -16.29 -20.06
N ALA A 19 -1.46 -16.36 -20.42
CA ALA A 19 -0.81 -15.41 -21.33
C ALA A 19 -1.52 -15.33 -22.69
N THR A 20 -1.91 -16.48 -23.26
CA THR A 20 -2.71 -16.53 -24.49
C THR A 20 -4.15 -16.11 -24.25
N GLY A 21 -4.71 -16.46 -23.09
CA GLY A 21 -6.07 -16.10 -22.68
C GLY A 21 -6.28 -14.60 -22.53
N SER A 22 -5.29 -13.87 -21.98
CA SER A 22 -5.33 -12.42 -21.82
C SER A 22 -5.42 -11.66 -23.15
N SER A 23 -5.01 -12.31 -24.25
CA SER A 23 -5.10 -11.76 -25.61
C SER A 23 -6.37 -12.19 -26.36
N LYS A 24 -7.25 -12.95 -25.73
CA LYS A 24 -8.53 -13.40 -26.33
C LYS A 24 -9.71 -12.60 -25.77
N SER A 25 -10.72 -12.40 -26.59
CA SER A 25 -11.99 -11.81 -26.14
C SER A 25 -12.68 -12.76 -25.17
N HIS A 26 -13.04 -12.27 -24.01
CA HIS A 26 -13.81 -13.02 -23.03
C HIS A 26 -15.31 -13.01 -23.38
N ASN A 27 -16.03 -14.04 -22.95
CA ASN A 27 -17.47 -14.14 -23.06
C ASN A 27 -18.06 -14.77 -21.78
N LYS A 28 -19.40 -14.84 -21.66
CA LYS A 28 -20.04 -15.38 -20.44
C LYS A 28 -19.61 -16.83 -20.09
N LYS A 29 -19.21 -17.64 -21.09
CA LYS A 29 -18.71 -19.00 -20.84
C LYS A 29 -17.32 -19.02 -20.22
N SER A 30 -16.54 -17.96 -20.41
CA SER A 30 -15.20 -17.84 -19.80
C SER A 30 -15.25 -17.93 -18.28
N LEU A 31 -16.29 -17.43 -17.62
CA LEU A 31 -16.46 -17.49 -16.16
C LEU A 31 -16.58 -18.93 -15.62
N THR A 32 -17.03 -19.88 -16.43
CA THR A 32 -17.28 -21.26 -15.99
C THR A 32 -16.24 -22.26 -16.52
N THR A 33 -15.55 -21.96 -17.62
CA THR A 33 -14.67 -22.92 -18.31
C THR A 33 -13.18 -22.63 -18.15
N MET A 34 -12.80 -21.44 -17.68
CA MET A 34 -11.40 -20.98 -17.66
C MET A 34 -10.77 -20.95 -16.26
N ALA A 35 -11.23 -21.76 -15.32
CA ALA A 35 -10.71 -21.78 -13.96
C ALA A 35 -9.21 -22.11 -13.87
N SER A 36 -8.68 -22.89 -14.82
CA SER A 36 -7.25 -23.21 -14.91
C SER A 36 -6.40 -22.11 -15.54
N GLU A 37 -7.03 -21.15 -16.26
CA GLU A 37 -6.35 -19.99 -16.85
C GLU A 37 -6.13 -18.86 -15.82
N VAL A 38 -6.79 -18.93 -14.66
CA VAL A 38 -6.62 -17.94 -13.58
C VAL A 38 -5.31 -18.19 -12.86
N GLN A 39 -4.49 -17.17 -12.76
CA GLN A 39 -3.31 -17.15 -11.89
C GLN A 39 -3.78 -17.17 -10.42
N LYS A 40 -3.12 -17.97 -9.59
CA LYS A 40 -3.44 -18.07 -8.16
C LYS A 40 -2.23 -17.68 -7.35
N GLY A 41 -2.43 -16.73 -6.47
CA GLY A 41 -1.40 -16.18 -5.60
C GLY A 41 -1.37 -16.82 -4.21
N ASN A 42 -0.31 -16.50 -3.45
CA ASN A 42 -0.11 -16.88 -2.06
C ASN A 42 0.66 -15.77 -1.34
N ALA A 43 -0.06 -14.80 -0.79
CA ALA A 43 0.52 -13.62 -0.13
C ALA A 43 1.55 -13.95 0.97
N PRO A 44 1.37 -15.00 1.82
CA PRO A 44 2.41 -15.44 2.75
C PRO A 44 3.73 -15.85 2.09
N GLU A 45 3.71 -16.48 0.91
CA GLU A 45 4.94 -16.81 0.15
C GLU A 45 5.59 -15.56 -0.42
N GLU A 46 4.80 -14.65 -0.97
CA GLU A 46 5.28 -13.35 -1.46
C GLU A 46 6.05 -12.58 -0.37
N ARG A 47 5.50 -12.52 0.85
CA ARG A 47 6.18 -11.84 1.96
C ARG A 47 7.53 -12.45 2.31
N LYS A 48 7.69 -13.76 2.25
CA LYS A 48 8.98 -14.43 2.49
C LYS A 48 9.99 -14.07 1.39
N ILE A 49 9.56 -14.05 0.12
CA ILE A 49 10.40 -13.64 -1.02
C ILE A 49 10.85 -12.20 -0.84
N GLN A 50 9.95 -11.28 -0.51
CA GLN A 50 10.27 -9.88 -0.24
C GLN A 50 11.33 -9.72 0.86
N ARG A 51 11.26 -10.53 1.92
CA ARG A 51 12.26 -10.50 3.01
C ARG A 51 13.62 -10.96 2.52
N LEU A 52 13.69 -12.07 1.79
CA LEU A 52 14.93 -12.59 1.21
C LEU A 52 15.59 -11.56 0.29
N PHE A 53 14.81 -10.92 -0.57
CA PHE A 53 15.30 -9.92 -1.54
C PHE A 53 15.68 -8.57 -0.90
N ARG A 54 15.35 -8.33 0.36
CA ARG A 54 15.85 -7.17 1.11
C ARG A 54 17.25 -7.38 1.70
N ASP A 55 17.73 -8.61 1.81
CA ASP A 55 19.09 -8.87 2.26
C ASP A 55 20.10 -8.65 1.13
N GLY A 56 20.83 -7.55 1.18
CA GLY A 56 21.86 -7.21 0.22
C GLY A 56 23.01 -8.25 0.12
N ASN A 57 23.24 -9.06 1.16
CA ASN A 57 24.22 -10.15 1.10
C ASN A 57 23.73 -11.32 0.24
N VAL A 58 22.41 -11.49 0.11
CA VAL A 58 21.79 -12.50 -0.72
C VAL A 58 21.61 -12.01 -2.15
N THR A 59 21.06 -10.80 -2.33
CA THR A 59 20.79 -10.27 -3.68
C THR A 59 22.06 -10.04 -4.51
N ARG A 60 23.20 -9.72 -3.89
CA ARG A 60 24.50 -9.65 -4.59
C ARG A 60 25.00 -10.97 -5.16
N LEU A 61 24.42 -12.12 -4.75
CA LEU A 61 24.73 -13.42 -5.34
C LEU A 61 23.99 -13.62 -6.68
N ILE A 62 22.91 -12.86 -6.92
CA ILE A 62 22.04 -12.97 -8.07
C ILE A 62 22.66 -12.23 -9.25
N LYS A 63 22.83 -12.92 -10.38
CA LYS A 63 23.29 -12.32 -11.66
C LYS A 63 22.11 -11.81 -12.48
N ARG A 64 21.02 -12.57 -12.53
CA ARG A 64 19.74 -12.24 -13.15
C ARG A 64 18.61 -12.87 -12.37
N CYS A 65 17.43 -12.31 -12.46
CA CYS A 65 16.21 -12.90 -11.90
C CYS A 65 15.00 -12.56 -12.77
N ASN A 66 13.99 -13.40 -12.68
CA ASN A 66 12.71 -13.20 -13.34
C ASN A 66 11.59 -13.75 -12.44
N ASP A 67 10.40 -13.14 -12.51
CA ASP A 67 9.21 -13.66 -11.84
C ASP A 67 8.52 -14.76 -12.67
N PHE A 68 7.56 -15.44 -12.07
CA PHE A 68 6.74 -16.44 -12.74
C PHE A 68 5.37 -15.83 -13.13
N GLY A 69 5.41 -14.85 -14.00
CA GLY A 69 4.22 -14.34 -14.68
C GLY A 69 3.86 -15.21 -15.88
N ALA A 70 3.50 -14.57 -16.98
CA ALA A 70 3.10 -15.22 -18.22
C ALA A 70 4.12 -16.21 -18.76
N GLY A 71 3.68 -17.41 -19.13
CA GLY A 71 4.47 -18.47 -19.75
C GLY A 71 5.25 -19.37 -18.78
N GLY A 72 5.12 -19.17 -17.48
CA GLY A 72 5.69 -20.06 -16.45
C GLY A 72 7.19 -20.28 -16.59
N VAL A 73 7.67 -21.53 -16.41
CA VAL A 73 9.10 -21.90 -16.54
C VAL A 73 9.65 -21.54 -17.91
N SER A 74 8.86 -21.68 -18.97
CA SER A 74 9.29 -21.39 -20.36
C SER A 74 9.77 -19.93 -20.52
N VAL A 75 9.17 -19.00 -19.80
CA VAL A 75 9.53 -17.58 -19.83
C VAL A 75 10.42 -17.22 -18.64
N ALA A 76 9.99 -17.48 -17.41
CA ALA A 76 10.73 -17.09 -16.21
C ALA A 76 12.16 -17.63 -16.17
N VAL A 77 12.35 -18.88 -16.57
CA VAL A 77 13.68 -19.52 -16.71
C VAL A 77 14.24 -19.33 -18.10
N GLY A 78 13.39 -19.49 -19.13
CA GLY A 78 13.80 -19.50 -20.55
C GLY A 78 14.42 -18.19 -21.04
N GLU A 79 14.15 -17.05 -20.41
CA GLU A 79 14.70 -15.74 -20.77
C GLU A 79 15.97 -15.36 -20.02
N LEU A 80 16.38 -16.13 -19.01
CA LEU A 80 17.51 -15.75 -18.15
C LEU A 80 18.88 -15.90 -18.81
N ALA A 81 19.02 -16.76 -19.84
CA ALA A 81 20.25 -16.93 -20.58
C ALA A 81 19.99 -17.46 -21.99
N ASP A 82 20.95 -17.24 -22.91
CA ASP A 82 20.86 -17.73 -24.31
C ASP A 82 20.87 -19.24 -24.42
N GLY A 83 21.69 -19.91 -23.61
CA GLY A 83 21.80 -21.36 -23.57
C GLY A 83 21.34 -21.93 -22.23
N LEU A 84 20.39 -22.85 -22.25
CA LEU A 84 19.75 -23.41 -21.05
C LEU A 84 19.47 -24.91 -21.21
N ASP A 85 19.78 -25.70 -20.19
CA ASP A 85 19.31 -27.08 -20.02
C ASP A 85 18.42 -27.12 -18.75
N ILE A 86 17.10 -27.23 -18.95
CA ILE A 86 16.06 -27.11 -17.93
C ILE A 86 15.53 -28.51 -17.59
N ASP A 87 15.56 -28.87 -16.32
CA ASP A 87 15.00 -30.11 -15.79
C ASP A 87 13.62 -29.86 -15.17
N LEU A 88 12.55 -30.22 -15.89
CA LEU A 88 11.18 -30.08 -15.41
C LEU A 88 10.82 -31.11 -14.31
N ASP A 89 11.58 -32.19 -14.18
CA ASP A 89 11.38 -33.17 -13.10
C ASP A 89 11.81 -32.58 -11.74
N ALA A 90 12.73 -31.60 -11.73
CA ALA A 90 13.16 -30.87 -10.56
C ALA A 90 12.10 -29.85 -10.06
N VAL A 91 11.14 -29.47 -10.89
CA VAL A 91 10.10 -28.49 -10.53
C VAL A 91 9.12 -29.09 -9.52
N ARG A 92 9.09 -28.54 -8.30
CA ARG A 92 8.21 -29.03 -7.22
C ARG A 92 6.75 -28.72 -7.50
N LYS A 93 5.88 -29.69 -7.20
CA LYS A 93 4.46 -29.68 -7.53
C LYS A 93 3.59 -29.53 -6.27
N LYS A 94 2.45 -28.85 -6.40
CA LYS A 94 1.41 -28.81 -5.36
C LYS A 94 0.75 -30.17 -5.17
N TYR A 95 0.62 -30.92 -6.27
CA TYR A 95 -0.03 -32.27 -6.36
C TYR A 95 0.49 -33.02 -7.57
N ASP A 96 0.31 -34.34 -7.56
CA ASP A 96 0.69 -35.22 -8.68
C ASP A 96 -0.25 -35.06 -9.88
N GLY A 97 0.22 -35.54 -11.06
CA GLY A 97 -0.58 -35.56 -12.28
C GLY A 97 -0.34 -34.42 -13.25
N LEU A 98 0.60 -33.49 -12.97
CA LEU A 98 1.06 -32.50 -13.94
C LEU A 98 1.98 -33.18 -14.96
N ASP A 99 1.74 -32.87 -16.25
CA ASP A 99 2.63 -33.31 -17.33
C ASP A 99 3.74 -32.28 -17.62
N GLY A 100 4.63 -32.60 -18.57
CA GLY A 100 5.75 -31.73 -18.91
C GLY A 100 5.34 -30.39 -19.50
N THR A 101 4.24 -30.36 -20.26
CA THR A 101 3.69 -29.11 -20.82
C THR A 101 3.14 -28.21 -19.72
N GLU A 102 2.31 -28.78 -18.83
CA GLU A 102 1.74 -28.04 -17.69
C GLU A 102 2.85 -27.48 -16.78
N LEU A 103 3.90 -28.26 -16.52
CA LEU A 103 5.07 -27.80 -15.75
C LEU A 103 5.82 -26.66 -16.44
N ALA A 104 5.93 -26.71 -17.76
CA ALA A 104 6.63 -25.69 -18.55
C ALA A 104 5.91 -24.36 -18.63
N ILE A 105 4.57 -24.34 -18.62
CA ILE A 105 3.78 -23.13 -18.87
C ILE A 105 2.89 -22.68 -17.72
N SER A 106 2.88 -23.39 -16.60
CA SER A 106 2.08 -22.99 -15.42
C SER A 106 2.58 -21.67 -14.83
N GLU A 107 1.64 -20.77 -14.60
CA GLU A 107 1.85 -19.42 -14.04
C GLU A 107 1.49 -19.36 -12.54
N SER A 108 1.77 -20.41 -11.76
CA SER A 108 1.65 -20.36 -10.31
C SER A 108 2.48 -19.20 -9.75
N GLN A 109 1.83 -18.27 -9.08
CA GLN A 109 2.43 -17.02 -8.60
C GLN A 109 3.29 -17.22 -7.34
N GLU A 110 3.98 -16.15 -6.94
CA GLU A 110 4.91 -16.07 -5.81
C GLU A 110 6.04 -17.10 -5.94
N ARG A 111 6.66 -17.08 -7.13
CA ARG A 111 7.90 -17.77 -7.44
C ARG A 111 8.87 -16.83 -8.10
N MET A 112 10.17 -17.09 -7.90
CA MET A 112 11.26 -16.40 -8.62
C MET A 112 12.23 -17.41 -9.18
N ALA A 113 12.78 -17.13 -10.35
CA ALA A 113 13.93 -17.81 -10.92
C ALA A 113 15.15 -16.90 -10.85
N VAL A 114 16.25 -17.39 -10.27
CA VAL A 114 17.48 -16.60 -10.11
C VAL A 114 18.68 -17.34 -10.70
N VAL A 115 19.54 -16.61 -11.39
CA VAL A 115 20.83 -17.11 -11.89
C VAL A 115 21.89 -16.80 -10.85
N VAL A 116 22.54 -17.82 -10.34
CA VAL A 116 23.67 -17.70 -9.42
C VAL A 116 24.89 -18.47 -9.93
N ALA A 117 26.09 -18.03 -9.55
CA ALA A 117 27.29 -18.81 -9.80
C ALA A 117 27.15 -20.17 -9.09
N ARG A 118 27.62 -21.27 -9.75
CA ARG A 118 27.52 -22.63 -9.17
C ARG A 118 28.11 -22.70 -7.75
N SER A 119 29.22 -22.00 -7.49
CA SER A 119 29.83 -21.92 -6.16
C SER A 119 29.02 -21.22 -5.10
N ASN A 120 27.98 -20.46 -5.48
CA ASN A 120 27.12 -19.71 -4.58
C ASN A 120 25.72 -20.34 -4.41
N ALA A 121 25.41 -21.40 -5.18
CA ALA A 121 24.07 -21.99 -5.20
C ALA A 121 23.63 -22.47 -3.80
N ASP A 122 24.47 -23.26 -3.12
CA ASP A 122 24.14 -23.78 -1.79
C ASP A 122 23.98 -22.67 -0.75
N ARG A 123 24.80 -21.60 -0.84
CA ARG A 123 24.68 -20.43 0.04
C ARG A 123 23.35 -19.68 -0.19
N PHE A 124 22.95 -19.52 -1.45
CA PHE A 124 21.68 -18.88 -1.80
C PHE A 124 20.49 -19.72 -1.32
N ILE A 125 20.51 -21.03 -1.55
CA ILE A 125 19.46 -21.96 -1.09
C ILE A 125 19.34 -21.94 0.44
N ALA A 126 20.44 -22.00 1.17
CA ALA A 126 20.42 -21.93 2.63
C ALA A 126 19.83 -20.60 3.15
N ALA A 127 20.10 -19.48 2.47
CA ALA A 127 19.50 -18.20 2.81
C ALA A 127 17.97 -18.19 2.58
N ALA A 128 17.49 -18.77 1.48
CA ALA A 128 16.08 -18.92 1.21
C ALA A 128 15.38 -19.84 2.24
N GLU A 129 16.00 -20.95 2.60
CA GLU A 129 15.49 -21.85 3.64
C GLU A 129 15.40 -21.17 5.02
N ALA A 130 16.35 -20.28 5.35
CA ALA A 130 16.30 -19.49 6.57
C ALA A 130 15.08 -18.54 6.61
N GLU A 131 14.58 -18.10 5.45
CA GLU A 131 13.36 -17.33 5.30
C GLU A 131 12.10 -18.19 5.14
N ASN A 132 12.19 -19.50 5.43
CA ASN A 132 11.09 -20.45 5.28
C ASN A 132 10.59 -20.59 3.82
N LEU A 133 11.47 -20.44 2.83
CA LEU A 133 11.21 -20.62 1.42
C LEU A 133 11.75 -21.97 0.93
N GLU A 134 11.03 -22.63 0.03
CA GLU A 134 11.58 -23.69 -0.77
C GLU A 134 12.48 -23.08 -1.86
N ALA A 135 13.69 -23.61 -2.03
CA ALA A 135 14.59 -23.19 -3.09
C ALA A 135 15.38 -24.40 -3.62
N TYR A 136 15.50 -24.54 -4.93
CA TYR A 136 16.12 -25.70 -5.55
C TYR A 136 16.59 -25.43 -6.99
N PRO A 137 17.66 -26.10 -7.47
CA PRO A 137 18.11 -25.96 -8.84
C PRO A 137 17.10 -26.56 -9.82
N VAL A 138 16.86 -25.87 -10.94
CA VAL A 138 15.97 -26.36 -12.03
C VAL A 138 16.63 -26.29 -13.41
N ALA A 139 17.76 -25.57 -13.56
CA ALA A 139 18.42 -25.45 -14.84
C ALA A 139 19.90 -25.12 -14.68
N VAL A 140 20.65 -25.35 -15.75
CA VAL A 140 22.05 -24.97 -15.89
C VAL A 140 22.23 -24.13 -17.16
N VAL A 141 22.98 -23.05 -17.04
CA VAL A 141 23.37 -22.21 -18.17
C VAL A 141 24.44 -22.94 -19.00
N THR A 142 24.20 -23.07 -20.29
CA THR A 142 25.07 -23.79 -21.24
C THR A 142 25.72 -22.84 -22.26
N ALA A 143 26.81 -23.28 -22.90
CA ALA A 143 27.46 -22.53 -23.98
C ALA A 143 26.71 -22.64 -25.33
N SER A 144 25.84 -23.64 -25.48
CA SER A 144 25.03 -23.80 -26.68
C SER A 144 23.85 -22.83 -26.62
N PRO A 145 23.62 -21.96 -27.62
CA PRO A 145 22.51 -20.99 -27.60
C PRO A 145 21.18 -21.65 -27.94
N ARG A 146 20.75 -22.55 -27.07
CA ARG A 146 19.49 -23.32 -27.19
C ARG A 146 18.77 -23.39 -25.87
N MET A 147 17.46 -23.32 -25.88
CA MET A 147 16.59 -23.65 -24.76
C MET A 147 16.18 -25.13 -24.87
N VAL A 148 16.69 -25.96 -23.98
CA VAL A 148 16.38 -27.39 -23.92
C VAL A 148 15.58 -27.66 -22.63
N MET A 149 14.44 -28.34 -22.74
CA MET A 149 13.66 -28.81 -21.60
C MET A 149 13.56 -30.33 -21.59
N ARG A 150 13.79 -30.92 -20.43
CA ARG A 150 13.70 -32.35 -20.18
C ARG A 150 12.61 -32.69 -19.19
N TRP A 151 11.86 -33.76 -19.48
CA TRP A 151 10.86 -34.30 -18.60
C TRP A 151 10.88 -35.83 -18.73
N ARG A 152 10.96 -36.55 -17.59
CA ARG A 152 11.06 -38.00 -17.50
C ARG A 152 12.15 -38.58 -18.40
N GLY A 153 13.33 -37.94 -18.38
CA GLY A 153 14.46 -38.32 -19.14
C GLY A 153 14.38 -38.09 -20.67
N ARG A 154 13.33 -37.45 -21.14
CA ARG A 154 13.12 -37.11 -22.56
C ARG A 154 13.25 -35.62 -22.78
N THR A 155 13.84 -35.21 -23.88
CA THR A 155 13.81 -33.85 -24.38
C THR A 155 12.44 -33.59 -24.98
N ILE A 156 11.67 -32.62 -24.40
CA ILE A 156 10.36 -32.24 -24.90
C ILE A 156 10.38 -30.88 -25.60
N VAL A 157 11.39 -30.04 -25.33
CA VAL A 157 11.64 -28.77 -26.02
C VAL A 157 13.13 -28.71 -26.36
N ASP A 158 13.44 -28.31 -27.60
CA ASP A 158 14.80 -28.02 -28.05
C ASP A 158 14.74 -26.95 -29.14
N LEU A 159 14.84 -25.68 -28.74
CA LEU A 159 14.70 -24.51 -29.60
C LEU A 159 15.99 -23.69 -29.62
N SER A 160 16.42 -23.27 -30.83
CA SER A 160 17.55 -22.34 -30.95
C SER A 160 17.18 -20.95 -30.45
N ARG A 161 18.12 -20.22 -29.89
CA ARG A 161 17.93 -18.83 -29.46
C ARG A 161 17.59 -17.94 -30.65
N ASP A 162 18.16 -18.16 -31.81
CA ASP A 162 17.82 -17.42 -33.04
C ASP A 162 16.36 -17.57 -33.41
N PHE A 163 15.78 -18.77 -33.25
CA PHE A 163 14.37 -18.98 -33.48
C PHE A 163 13.49 -18.23 -32.45
N LEU A 164 13.87 -18.31 -31.18
CA LEU A 164 13.13 -17.59 -30.11
C LEU A 164 13.20 -16.08 -30.28
N ASN A 165 14.34 -15.55 -30.73
CA ASN A 165 14.54 -14.13 -30.94
C ASN A 165 13.96 -13.62 -32.28
N ALA A 166 13.52 -14.51 -33.16
CA ALA A 166 12.99 -14.13 -34.47
C ALA A 166 11.55 -13.54 -34.39
N ASN A 167 10.92 -13.52 -33.23
CA ASN A 167 9.54 -13.05 -33.03
C ASN A 167 8.50 -13.67 -33.99
N GLY A 168 8.79 -14.84 -34.55
CA GLY A 168 7.93 -15.56 -35.50
C GLY A 168 7.93 -14.96 -36.91
N ALA A 169 6.88 -15.22 -37.69
CA ALA A 169 6.70 -14.69 -39.03
C ALA A 169 6.45 -13.17 -39.01
N VAL A 170 7.07 -12.46 -39.96
CA VAL A 170 6.82 -11.04 -40.17
C VAL A 170 5.31 -10.83 -40.43
N LYS A 171 4.68 -10.00 -39.64
CA LYS A 171 3.29 -9.60 -39.81
C LYS A 171 3.23 -8.17 -40.27
N HIS A 172 2.30 -7.89 -41.18
CA HIS A 172 2.04 -6.55 -41.70
C HIS A 172 0.65 -6.12 -41.27
N ALA A 173 0.55 -4.94 -40.66
CA ALA A 173 -0.70 -4.27 -40.36
C ALA A 173 -0.73 -2.91 -41.07
N ARG A 174 -1.92 -2.42 -41.37
CA ARG A 174 -2.16 -1.06 -41.83
C ARG A 174 -2.77 -0.26 -40.70
N ALA A 175 -2.22 0.90 -40.41
CA ALA A 175 -2.77 1.85 -39.45
C ALA A 175 -3.23 3.11 -40.21
N ALA A 176 -4.47 3.53 -39.95
CA ALA A 176 -4.99 4.82 -40.43
C ALA A 176 -5.14 5.71 -39.19
N VAL A 177 -4.17 6.61 -38.97
CA VAL A 177 -4.23 7.57 -37.87
C VAL A 177 -5.41 8.52 -38.14
N PRO A 178 -6.41 8.61 -37.23
CA PRO A 178 -7.52 9.51 -37.41
C PRO A 178 -7.01 10.97 -37.41
N ALA A 179 -7.61 11.82 -38.25
CA ALA A 179 -7.38 13.25 -38.14
C ALA A 179 -7.86 13.70 -36.74
N PRO A 180 -7.13 14.63 -36.07
CA PRO A 180 -7.57 15.19 -34.81
C PRO A 180 -9.02 15.71 -34.99
N ILE A 181 -9.89 15.31 -34.11
CA ILE A 181 -11.23 15.89 -34.05
C ILE A 181 -10.99 17.30 -33.48
N PRO A 182 -11.31 18.39 -34.25
CA PRO A 182 -11.21 19.73 -33.69
C PRO A 182 -11.97 19.72 -32.37
N ALA A 183 -11.33 20.16 -31.28
CA ALA A 183 -12.04 20.29 -30.01
C ALA A 183 -13.37 20.98 -30.35
N SER A 184 -14.49 20.31 -30.15
CA SER A 184 -15.78 20.98 -30.27
C SER A 184 -15.66 22.24 -29.46
N PRO A 185 -16.10 23.41 -29.97
CA PRO A 185 -16.18 24.59 -29.11
C PRO A 185 -16.90 24.04 -27.86
N VAL A 186 -16.22 24.14 -26.71
CA VAL A 186 -16.67 23.67 -25.42
C VAL A 186 -18.18 23.85 -25.41
N SER A 187 -18.91 22.75 -25.24
CA SER A 187 -20.37 22.82 -25.30
C SER A 187 -20.75 23.98 -24.36
N GLN A 188 -21.67 24.83 -24.73
CA GLN A 188 -22.15 25.93 -23.86
C GLN A 188 -22.59 25.41 -22.50
N ASP A 189 -22.82 24.10 -22.36
CA ASP A 189 -23.10 23.38 -21.12
C ASP A 189 -21.86 23.28 -20.21
N ALA A 190 -20.61 23.29 -20.72
CA ALA A 190 -19.40 23.29 -19.90
C ALA A 190 -19.06 24.69 -19.34
N GLU A 191 -19.56 25.78 -19.95
CA GLU A 191 -19.42 27.15 -19.40
C GLU A 191 -20.30 27.35 -18.14
N ASN A 192 -21.19 26.41 -17.78
CA ASN A 192 -22.11 26.48 -16.65
C ASN A 192 -22.03 25.27 -15.71
N SER A 193 -20.91 24.55 -15.63
CA SER A 193 -20.71 23.49 -14.65
C SER A 193 -20.74 24.09 -13.25
N SER A 194 -21.79 23.82 -12.47
CA SER A 194 -21.82 24.24 -11.08
C SER A 194 -20.89 23.38 -10.23
N LEU A 195 -20.38 23.89 -9.12
CA LEU A 195 -19.61 23.12 -8.14
C LEU A 195 -20.34 21.83 -7.71
N ARG A 196 -21.69 21.87 -7.65
CA ARG A 196 -22.51 20.68 -7.35
C ARG A 196 -22.46 19.65 -8.46
N SER A 197 -22.47 20.07 -9.72
CA SER A 197 -22.35 19.17 -10.88
C SER A 197 -20.97 18.51 -10.90
N ILE A 198 -19.91 19.27 -10.65
CA ILE A 198 -18.53 18.75 -10.55
C ILE A 198 -18.44 17.73 -9.41
N ALA A 199 -18.93 18.07 -8.22
CA ALA A 199 -18.92 17.18 -7.06
C ALA A 199 -19.64 15.84 -7.31
N SER A 200 -20.74 15.87 -8.09
CA SER A 200 -21.55 14.70 -8.41
C SER A 200 -21.03 13.91 -9.64
N SER A 201 -19.93 14.34 -10.27
CA SER A 201 -19.40 13.66 -11.44
C SER A 201 -18.56 12.43 -11.07
N LEU A 202 -18.54 11.43 -11.95
CA LEU A 202 -17.72 10.22 -11.76
C LEU A 202 -16.22 10.54 -11.81
N ALA A 203 -15.82 11.54 -12.57
CA ALA A 203 -14.42 11.94 -12.73
C ALA A 203 -13.82 12.43 -11.40
N SER A 204 -14.54 13.29 -10.67
CA SER A 204 -14.10 13.84 -9.38
C SER A 204 -14.52 13.03 -8.16
N ALA A 205 -15.32 11.96 -8.33
CA ALA A 205 -15.88 11.15 -7.25
C ALA A 205 -14.82 10.64 -6.25
N SER A 206 -15.16 10.68 -4.96
CA SER A 206 -14.29 10.13 -3.92
C SER A 206 -14.08 8.62 -4.07
N ARG A 207 -12.83 8.20 -4.10
CA ARG A 207 -12.43 6.80 -4.12
C ARG A 207 -12.00 6.29 -2.73
N ARG A 208 -12.42 6.97 -1.67
CA ARG A 208 -12.07 6.64 -0.28
C ARG A 208 -12.43 5.20 0.07
N GLY A 209 -13.66 4.78 -0.19
CA GLY A 209 -14.11 3.43 0.10
C GLY A 209 -13.33 2.33 -0.62
N LEU A 210 -12.73 2.62 -1.79
CA LEU A 210 -11.79 1.72 -2.48
C LEU A 210 -10.41 1.75 -1.83
N ALA A 211 -9.84 2.95 -1.58
CA ALA A 211 -8.48 3.11 -1.06
C ALA A 211 -8.31 2.50 0.34
N GLU A 212 -9.30 2.66 1.22
CA GLU A 212 -9.28 2.11 2.58
C GLU A 212 -9.24 0.57 2.65
N ARG A 213 -9.47 -0.14 1.54
CA ARG A 213 -9.37 -1.61 1.47
C ARG A 213 -7.95 -2.14 1.44
N PHE A 214 -6.97 -1.27 1.21
CA PHE A 214 -5.56 -1.63 1.05
C PHE A 214 -4.73 -1.01 2.18
N ASP A 215 -3.74 -1.77 2.69
CA ASP A 215 -2.84 -1.27 3.74
C ASP A 215 -1.92 -0.18 3.19
N SER A 216 -2.26 1.07 3.48
CA SER A 216 -1.50 2.25 3.05
C SER A 216 -0.29 2.55 3.94
N THR A 217 -0.09 1.82 5.04
CA THR A 217 0.95 2.14 6.05
C THR A 217 1.97 1.04 6.25
N ILE A 218 1.82 -0.11 5.57
CA ILE A 218 2.74 -1.23 5.65
C ILE A 218 4.19 -0.83 5.30
N GLY A 219 5.14 -1.36 6.06
CA GLY A 219 6.58 -1.08 5.87
C GLY A 219 7.02 0.26 6.44
N CYS A 220 6.11 1.01 7.09
CA CYS A 220 6.43 2.27 7.78
C CYS A 220 7.19 3.25 6.87
N GLY A 221 6.70 3.39 5.61
CA GLY A 221 7.35 4.22 4.59
C GLY A 221 6.44 5.30 4.00
N SER A 222 5.13 5.32 4.29
CA SER A 222 4.18 6.22 3.66
C SER A 222 4.38 7.66 4.13
N VAL A 223 4.89 8.50 3.23
CA VAL A 223 5.06 9.93 3.46
C VAL A 223 3.72 10.64 3.36
N LEU A 224 2.90 10.27 2.37
CA LEU A 224 1.52 10.73 2.23
C LEU A 224 0.55 9.55 2.34
N MET A 225 -0.54 9.75 3.08
CA MET A 225 -1.70 8.86 3.05
C MET A 225 -2.55 9.15 1.80
N PRO A 226 -3.34 8.18 1.31
CA PRO A 226 -4.20 8.37 0.13
C PRO A 226 -5.17 9.55 0.25
N PHE A 227 -5.60 9.88 1.46
CA PHE A 227 -6.45 11.03 1.75
C PHE A 227 -5.86 11.85 2.88
N GLY A 228 -5.71 13.16 2.66
CA GLY A 228 -5.10 14.09 3.59
C GLY A 228 -6.07 15.06 4.27
N GLY A 229 -5.48 15.89 5.13
CA GLY A 229 -6.17 16.83 6.01
C GLY A 229 -6.62 16.21 7.32
N ARG A 230 -7.06 17.06 8.24
CA ARG A 230 -7.61 16.65 9.53
C ARG A 230 -8.78 15.66 9.37
N ASN A 231 -9.60 15.87 8.33
CA ASN A 231 -10.77 15.06 8.01
C ASN A 231 -10.45 13.85 7.15
N GLN A 232 -9.22 13.76 6.58
CA GLN A 232 -8.79 12.72 5.63
C GLN A 232 -9.75 12.59 4.44
N ARG A 233 -9.98 13.72 3.73
CA ARG A 233 -10.94 13.79 2.59
C ARG A 233 -10.34 14.33 1.31
N THR A 234 -9.22 15.07 1.35
CA THR A 234 -8.52 15.49 0.13
C THR A 234 -7.68 14.33 -0.42
N PRO A 235 -7.94 13.84 -1.64
CA PRO A 235 -7.16 12.78 -2.23
C PRO A 235 -5.75 13.24 -2.55
N ALA A 236 -4.75 12.41 -2.26
CA ALA A 236 -3.39 12.63 -2.72
C ALA A 236 -3.30 12.34 -4.23
N GLN A 237 -2.66 13.23 -5.00
CA GLN A 237 -2.44 13.01 -6.43
C GLN A 237 -1.21 12.15 -6.72
N VAL A 238 -0.44 11.82 -5.71
CA VAL A 238 0.78 11.00 -5.81
C VAL A 238 0.84 9.99 -4.69
N MET A 239 1.51 8.87 -4.95
CA MET A 239 2.02 8.00 -3.89
C MET A 239 3.42 8.46 -3.53
N ALA A 240 3.65 8.83 -2.28
CA ALA A 240 4.96 9.23 -1.77
C ALA A 240 5.38 8.29 -0.64
N ALA A 241 6.53 7.63 -0.80
CA ALA A 241 7.03 6.66 0.16
C ALA A 241 8.56 6.71 0.31
N LEU A 242 9.04 6.52 1.53
CA LEU A 242 10.45 6.31 1.83
C LEU A 242 10.98 5.08 1.09
N LEU A 243 12.24 5.13 0.65
CA LEU A 243 12.87 3.95 0.07
C LEU A 243 12.96 2.84 1.13
N PRO A 244 12.58 1.59 0.80
CA PRO A 244 12.55 0.50 1.76
C PRO A 244 13.98 0.02 2.07
N VAL A 245 14.39 0.18 3.32
CA VAL A 245 15.69 -0.25 3.84
C VAL A 245 15.51 -1.14 5.06
N LEU A 246 16.56 -1.88 5.45
CA LEU A 246 16.54 -2.70 6.65
C LEU A 246 16.52 -1.82 7.92
N PRO A 247 15.99 -2.33 9.05
CA PRO A 247 16.06 -1.63 10.33
C PRO A 247 17.50 -1.24 10.69
N GLY A 248 17.71 0.00 11.11
CA GLY A 248 19.03 0.57 11.41
C GLY A 248 19.74 1.18 10.19
N GLN A 249 19.09 1.21 9.03
CA GLN A 249 19.60 1.82 7.78
C GLN A 249 18.64 2.91 7.29
N GLU A 250 17.98 3.61 8.19
CA GLU A 250 16.94 4.61 7.87
C GLU A 250 17.47 5.69 6.93
N THR A 251 16.61 6.16 6.03
CA THR A 251 16.89 7.19 5.04
C THR A 251 15.72 8.18 4.95
N ASP A 252 16.02 9.41 4.56
CA ASP A 252 15.05 10.44 4.21
C ASP A 252 14.74 10.48 2.71
N GLN A 253 15.40 9.61 1.92
CA GLN A 253 15.09 9.49 0.51
C GLN A 253 13.76 8.80 0.30
N ALA A 254 12.93 9.40 -0.56
CA ALA A 254 11.63 8.91 -0.94
C ALA A 254 11.51 8.85 -2.47
N SER A 255 10.57 8.06 -2.93
CA SER A 255 10.06 8.12 -4.29
C SER A 255 8.66 8.73 -4.29
N VAL A 256 8.38 9.52 -5.32
CA VAL A 256 7.05 10.03 -5.62
C VAL A 256 6.64 9.45 -6.96
N MET A 257 5.47 8.80 -7.00
CA MET A 257 4.89 8.24 -8.22
C MET A 257 3.52 8.86 -8.48
N ALA A 258 3.30 9.28 -9.72
CA ALA A 258 2.05 9.85 -10.18
C ALA A 258 1.54 9.11 -11.42
N TRP A 259 0.30 9.39 -11.81
CA TRP A 259 -0.32 8.85 -13.01
C TRP A 259 -1.08 9.96 -13.76
N GLY A 260 -1.22 9.78 -15.07
CA GLY A 260 -2.03 10.65 -15.91
C GLY A 260 -2.69 9.86 -17.04
N PHE A 261 -3.98 10.02 -17.19
CA PHE A 261 -4.76 9.47 -18.29
C PHE A 261 -6.14 10.14 -18.35
N ASP A 262 -6.71 10.18 -19.55
CA ASP A 262 -8.09 10.62 -19.78
C ASP A 262 -8.67 9.83 -20.97
N PRO A 263 -9.50 8.82 -20.73
CA PRO A 263 -10.07 8.00 -21.80
C PRO A 263 -11.07 8.75 -22.67
N GLU A 264 -11.74 9.80 -22.19
CA GLU A 264 -12.67 10.61 -22.98
C GLU A 264 -11.90 11.51 -23.95
N ALA A 265 -10.85 12.17 -23.48
CA ALA A 265 -9.94 12.95 -24.32
C ALA A 265 -9.26 12.05 -25.37
N MET A 266 -8.85 10.83 -24.97
CA MET A 266 -8.25 9.86 -25.92
C MET A 266 -9.26 9.32 -26.94
N ALA A 267 -10.53 9.18 -26.58
CA ALA A 267 -11.57 8.81 -27.53
C ALA A 267 -11.82 9.89 -28.59
N ALA A 268 -11.68 11.16 -28.21
CA ALA A 268 -11.76 12.30 -29.11
C ALA A 268 -10.50 12.43 -29.98
N ASP A 269 -9.31 12.38 -29.36
CA ASP A 269 -8.02 12.45 -30.04
C ASP A 269 -6.97 11.63 -29.28
N SER A 270 -6.67 10.45 -29.79
CA SER A 270 -5.75 9.51 -29.11
C SER A 270 -4.31 10.06 -29.00
N TYR A 271 -3.88 10.85 -29.97
CA TYR A 271 -2.56 11.50 -29.93
C TYR A 271 -2.51 12.55 -28.81
N ARG A 272 -3.46 13.49 -28.83
CA ARG A 272 -3.50 14.59 -27.87
C ARG A 272 -3.78 14.09 -26.45
N GLY A 273 -4.73 13.15 -26.28
CA GLY A 273 -5.04 12.59 -24.98
C GLY A 273 -3.87 11.83 -24.34
N ALA A 274 -3.08 11.11 -25.15
CA ALA A 274 -1.88 10.44 -24.66
C ALA A 274 -0.75 11.44 -24.30
N TYR A 275 -0.53 12.47 -25.13
CA TYR A 275 0.39 13.56 -24.83
C TYR A 275 0.03 14.23 -23.48
N ASP A 276 -1.23 14.62 -23.32
CA ASP A 276 -1.73 15.27 -22.12
C ASP A 276 -1.70 14.35 -20.88
N GLY A 277 -1.87 13.04 -21.05
CA GLY A 277 -1.68 12.04 -19.99
C GLY A 277 -0.25 12.02 -19.44
N VAL A 278 0.76 12.10 -20.32
CA VAL A 278 2.17 12.23 -19.90
C VAL A 278 2.39 13.56 -19.16
N VAL A 279 1.89 14.68 -19.73
CA VAL A 279 2.00 16.01 -19.11
C VAL A 279 1.36 16.02 -17.71
N THR A 280 0.19 15.43 -17.56
CA THR A 280 -0.53 15.35 -16.28
C THR A 280 0.25 14.55 -15.23
N SER A 281 0.83 13.41 -15.62
CA SER A 281 1.64 12.60 -14.68
C SER A 281 2.87 13.37 -14.18
N LEU A 282 3.54 14.12 -15.07
CA LEU A 282 4.67 14.98 -14.71
C LEU A 282 4.24 16.19 -13.86
N ALA A 283 3.12 16.84 -14.19
CA ALA A 283 2.58 17.95 -13.41
C ALA A 283 2.26 17.57 -11.97
N LYS A 284 1.70 16.38 -11.75
CA LYS A 284 1.46 15.84 -10.40
C LYS A 284 2.74 15.64 -9.59
N LEU A 285 3.82 15.19 -10.24
CA LEU A 285 5.14 15.12 -9.57
C LEU A 285 5.61 16.51 -9.15
N VAL A 286 5.49 17.51 -10.05
CA VAL A 286 5.89 18.90 -9.78
C VAL A 286 5.03 19.48 -8.65
N ALA A 287 3.71 19.28 -8.67
CA ALA A 287 2.79 19.74 -7.63
C ALA A 287 3.15 19.14 -6.26
N ALA A 288 3.65 17.90 -6.24
CA ALA A 288 4.17 17.25 -5.02
C ALA A 288 5.58 17.72 -4.61
N GLY A 289 6.18 18.70 -5.31
CA GLY A 289 7.49 19.25 -5.01
C GLY A 289 8.68 18.55 -5.68
N ALA A 290 8.45 17.53 -6.51
CA ALA A 290 9.51 16.80 -7.18
C ALA A 290 10.04 17.54 -8.44
N ASP A 291 11.27 17.24 -8.80
CA ASP A 291 11.90 17.76 -10.03
C ASP A 291 11.57 16.81 -11.20
N TYR A 292 10.70 17.23 -12.13
CA TYR A 292 10.29 16.45 -13.30
C TYR A 292 11.48 16.01 -14.18
N ARG A 293 12.60 16.76 -14.19
CA ARG A 293 13.80 16.41 -14.96
C ARG A 293 14.51 15.14 -14.48
N ARG A 294 14.14 14.65 -13.29
CA ARG A 294 14.60 13.40 -12.72
C ARG A 294 13.58 12.28 -12.87
N ALA A 295 12.48 12.53 -13.58
CA ALA A 295 11.44 11.54 -13.75
C ALA A 295 11.77 10.51 -14.81
N TYR A 296 11.31 9.28 -14.56
CA TYR A 296 11.18 8.22 -15.55
C TYR A 296 9.72 7.82 -15.67
N LEU A 297 9.34 7.30 -16.84
CA LEU A 297 7.97 6.89 -17.12
C LEU A 297 7.87 5.38 -17.28
N THR A 298 6.69 4.85 -17.00
CA THR A 298 6.20 3.57 -17.54
C THR A 298 4.84 3.80 -18.15
N LEU A 299 4.55 3.14 -19.29
CA LEU A 299 3.31 3.34 -20.02
C LEU A 299 2.49 2.06 -19.96
N GLN A 300 1.18 2.18 -19.75
CA GLN A 300 0.26 1.07 -19.92
C GLN A 300 -0.82 1.44 -20.91
N GLU A 301 -1.00 0.59 -21.92
CA GLU A 301 -2.02 0.74 -22.93
C GLU A 301 -3.10 -0.31 -22.81
N PHE A 302 -4.36 0.10 -23.05
CA PHE A 302 -5.49 -0.80 -23.14
C PHE A 302 -6.46 -0.31 -24.21
N PHE A 303 -6.58 -1.09 -25.29
CA PHE A 303 -7.39 -0.78 -26.44
C PHE A 303 -8.32 -1.94 -26.78
N GLU A 304 -9.35 -1.63 -27.56
CA GLU A 304 -10.22 -2.63 -28.17
C GLU A 304 -9.44 -3.59 -29.07
N LYS A 305 -10.02 -4.74 -29.38
CA LYS A 305 -9.46 -5.70 -30.31
C LYS A 305 -9.29 -5.10 -31.70
N LEU A 306 -8.04 -5.04 -32.19
CA LEU A 306 -7.67 -4.31 -33.40
C LEU A 306 -8.16 -4.95 -34.70
N ARG A 307 -8.26 -6.30 -34.75
CA ARG A 307 -8.69 -7.06 -35.93
C ARG A 307 -7.85 -6.67 -37.17
N GLU A 308 -8.42 -6.69 -38.39
CA GLU A 308 -7.81 -6.21 -39.63
C GLU A 308 -8.28 -4.81 -40.00
N ASP A 309 -8.72 -4.01 -39.01
CA ASP A 309 -9.26 -2.66 -39.23
C ASP A 309 -8.17 -1.60 -39.06
N PRO A 310 -7.78 -0.91 -40.15
CA PRO A 310 -6.75 0.12 -40.07
C PRO A 310 -7.08 1.28 -39.12
N ALA A 311 -8.36 1.63 -38.94
CA ALA A 311 -8.78 2.69 -38.04
C ALA A 311 -8.57 2.30 -36.57
N ARG A 312 -8.82 1.03 -36.22
CA ARG A 312 -8.54 0.49 -34.89
C ARG A 312 -7.05 0.46 -34.60
N TRP A 313 -6.21 0.08 -35.57
CA TRP A 313 -4.75 0.14 -35.46
C TRP A 313 -4.22 1.58 -35.36
N GLY A 314 -4.93 2.53 -35.94
CA GLY A 314 -4.59 3.96 -35.91
C GLY A 314 -4.61 4.57 -34.49
N LYS A 315 -5.51 4.12 -33.60
CA LYS A 315 -5.68 4.65 -32.25
C LYS A 315 -4.43 4.41 -31.36
N PRO A 316 -3.97 3.17 -31.13
CA PRO A 316 -2.76 2.93 -30.31
C PRO A 316 -1.53 3.55 -30.98
N PHE A 317 -1.43 3.55 -32.30
CA PHE A 317 -0.33 4.17 -33.00
C PHE A 317 -0.29 5.70 -32.77
N ALA A 318 -1.45 6.38 -32.83
CA ALA A 318 -1.56 7.80 -32.51
C ALA A 318 -1.21 8.09 -31.05
N ALA A 319 -1.67 7.26 -30.12
CA ALA A 319 -1.37 7.38 -28.70
C ALA A 319 0.13 7.25 -28.42
N LEU A 320 0.79 6.28 -29.01
CA LEU A 320 2.26 6.11 -28.88
C LEU A 320 3.04 7.32 -29.44
N LEU A 321 2.61 7.90 -30.58
CA LEU A 321 3.21 9.11 -31.13
C LEU A 321 3.04 10.30 -30.18
N GLY A 322 1.86 10.50 -29.60
CA GLY A 322 1.61 11.55 -28.63
C GLY A 322 2.47 11.39 -27.36
N ALA A 323 2.53 10.18 -26.84
CA ALA A 323 3.39 9.87 -25.69
C ALA A 323 4.89 10.04 -25.99
N LEU A 324 5.32 9.71 -27.22
CA LEU A 324 6.72 9.92 -27.65
C LEU A 324 7.06 11.41 -27.74
N ASP A 325 6.21 12.22 -28.35
CA ASP A 325 6.44 13.65 -28.46
C ASP A 325 6.48 14.33 -27.10
N ALA A 326 5.61 13.93 -26.16
CA ALA A 326 5.68 14.41 -24.78
C ALA A 326 7.00 14.00 -24.09
N GLN A 327 7.50 12.79 -24.28
CA GLN A 327 8.78 12.36 -23.74
C GLN A 327 9.94 13.21 -24.28
N LEU A 328 9.92 13.51 -25.58
CA LEU A 328 10.93 14.37 -26.22
C LEU A 328 10.85 15.80 -25.72
N ASP A 329 9.64 16.35 -25.58
CA ASP A 329 9.39 17.71 -25.14
C ASP A 329 9.82 17.95 -23.69
N PHE A 330 9.62 16.98 -22.80
CA PHE A 330 9.93 17.13 -21.37
C PHE A 330 11.22 16.40 -20.94
N GLY A 331 11.86 15.66 -21.83
CA GLY A 331 13.08 14.92 -21.53
C GLY A 331 12.88 13.77 -20.52
N ALA A 332 11.67 13.22 -20.44
CA ALA A 332 11.31 12.13 -19.53
C ALA A 332 11.19 10.81 -20.30
N ALA A 333 12.12 9.87 -20.05
CA ALA A 333 12.18 8.61 -20.78
C ALA A 333 11.23 7.55 -20.19
N ALA A 334 10.47 6.85 -21.03
CA ALA A 334 9.80 5.62 -20.66
C ALA A 334 10.81 4.48 -20.59
N ILE A 335 10.87 3.81 -19.44
CA ILE A 335 11.79 2.70 -19.17
C ILE A 335 11.13 1.33 -19.40
N GLY A 336 9.85 1.28 -19.64
CA GLY A 336 9.09 0.07 -19.90
C GLY A 336 7.60 0.35 -19.98
N GLY A 337 6.83 -0.71 -20.05
CA GLY A 337 5.40 -0.60 -20.11
C GLY A 337 4.74 -1.95 -20.39
N LYS A 338 3.43 -1.91 -20.57
CA LYS A 338 2.60 -3.04 -20.96
C LYS A 338 1.51 -2.58 -21.91
N ASP A 339 1.25 -3.36 -22.93
CA ASP A 339 0.15 -3.15 -23.84
C ASP A 339 -0.86 -4.30 -23.80
N SER A 340 -2.11 -4.02 -24.11
CA SER A 340 -3.16 -5.00 -24.33
C SER A 340 -4.19 -4.48 -25.32
N MET A 341 -4.38 -5.25 -26.41
CA MET A 341 -5.34 -4.97 -27.45
C MET A 341 -6.52 -5.98 -27.40
N SER A 342 -6.98 -6.27 -26.19
CA SER A 342 -8.01 -7.28 -25.91
C SER A 342 -9.29 -6.71 -25.27
N GLY A 343 -9.42 -5.39 -25.20
CA GLY A 343 -10.50 -4.69 -24.54
C GLY A 343 -11.83 -4.70 -25.28
N THR A 344 -12.24 -5.88 -25.82
CA THR A 344 -13.55 -6.07 -26.46
C THR A 344 -14.29 -7.20 -25.75
N PHE A 345 -15.51 -6.94 -25.31
CA PHE A 345 -16.40 -7.91 -24.72
C PHE A 345 -17.71 -7.92 -25.50
N ASN A 346 -17.95 -8.96 -26.33
CA ASN A 346 -19.03 -9.04 -27.30
C ASN A 346 -18.99 -7.85 -28.29
N ASP A 347 -19.92 -6.92 -28.15
CA ASP A 347 -20.09 -5.67 -28.92
C ASP A 347 -19.61 -4.41 -28.17
N LEU A 348 -19.18 -4.56 -26.92
CA LEU A 348 -18.65 -3.48 -26.11
C LEU A 348 -17.15 -3.39 -26.28
N ASP A 349 -16.66 -2.26 -26.78
CA ASP A 349 -15.25 -1.91 -26.86
C ASP A 349 -14.86 -1.00 -25.68
N VAL A 350 -13.70 -1.25 -25.08
CA VAL A 350 -13.12 -0.34 -24.09
C VAL A 350 -12.73 0.99 -24.77
N PRO A 351 -12.91 2.14 -24.12
CA PRO A 351 -12.39 3.39 -24.67
C PRO A 351 -10.86 3.34 -24.77
N PRO A 352 -10.27 3.98 -25.77
CA PRO A 352 -8.84 4.08 -25.93
C PRO A 352 -8.18 4.59 -24.64
N THR A 353 -7.21 3.88 -24.12
CA THR A 353 -6.57 4.26 -22.86
C THR A 353 -5.05 4.05 -22.93
N LEU A 354 -4.29 5.12 -22.68
CA LEU A 354 -2.87 5.10 -22.35
C LEU A 354 -2.71 5.76 -21.01
N ILE A 355 -2.14 5.05 -20.05
CA ILE A 355 -1.81 5.57 -18.72
C ILE A 355 -0.31 5.82 -18.67
N SER A 356 0.10 7.05 -18.34
CA SER A 356 1.47 7.38 -18.00
C SER A 356 1.64 7.29 -16.49
N PHE A 357 2.58 6.47 -16.02
CA PHE A 357 3.08 6.53 -14.65
C PHE A 357 4.43 7.21 -14.65
N ALA A 358 4.57 8.27 -13.86
CA ALA A 358 5.81 9.01 -13.69
C ALA A 358 6.36 8.80 -12.28
N ILE A 359 7.66 8.54 -12.16
CA ILE A 359 8.33 8.36 -10.86
C ILE A 359 9.57 9.24 -10.77
N ALA A 360 9.76 9.91 -9.63
CA ALA A 360 10.95 10.71 -9.34
C ALA A 360 11.41 10.53 -7.89
N PRO A 361 12.73 10.62 -7.61
CA PRO A 361 13.25 10.67 -6.25
C PRO A 361 13.09 12.07 -5.65
N ILE A 362 12.83 12.11 -4.34
CA ILE A 362 12.69 13.35 -3.56
C ILE A 362 13.13 13.09 -2.11
N ARG A 363 13.44 14.12 -1.33
CA ARG A 363 13.53 13.99 0.12
C ARG A 363 12.13 14.03 0.75
N ALA A 364 11.85 13.14 1.66
CA ALA A 364 10.53 13.03 2.29
C ALA A 364 10.06 14.35 2.95
N GLY A 365 11.00 15.12 3.51
CA GLY A 365 10.72 16.44 4.09
C GLY A 365 10.30 17.53 3.07
N GLU A 366 10.56 17.31 1.79
CA GLU A 366 10.25 18.26 0.70
C GLU A 366 8.91 17.93 0.00
N VAL A 367 8.30 16.79 0.32
CA VAL A 367 7.03 16.37 -0.30
C VAL A 367 5.89 17.30 0.14
N LEU A 368 5.18 17.86 -0.84
CA LEU A 368 3.96 18.65 -0.65
C LEU A 368 2.71 17.78 -0.75
N SER A 369 1.66 18.19 -0.09
CA SER A 369 0.34 17.54 -0.16
C SER A 369 -0.73 18.55 -0.58
N PRO A 370 -1.86 18.07 -1.16
CA PRO A 370 -2.77 18.97 -1.87
C PRO A 370 -3.76 19.74 -1.00
N GLU A 371 -4.09 19.29 0.24
CA GLU A 371 -5.10 19.94 1.07
C GLU A 371 -4.68 21.36 1.50
N PHE A 372 -5.58 22.34 1.43
CA PHE A 372 -5.35 23.70 1.95
C PHE A 372 -4.91 23.64 3.42
N LYS A 373 -3.92 24.49 3.79
CA LYS A 373 -3.27 24.45 5.11
C LYS A 373 -3.80 25.51 6.06
N GLU A 374 -3.96 26.73 5.58
CA GLU A 374 -4.34 27.87 6.43
C GLU A 374 -5.31 28.80 5.71
N ALA A 375 -6.17 29.45 6.50
CA ALA A 375 -7.04 30.51 5.99
C ALA A 375 -6.28 31.83 5.85
N GLY A 376 -6.60 32.61 4.83
CA GLY A 376 -5.98 33.90 4.54
C GLY A 376 -4.81 33.82 3.56
N HIS A 377 -4.43 32.65 3.11
CA HIS A 377 -3.38 32.46 2.13
C HIS A 377 -3.85 32.75 0.69
N PRO A 378 -3.03 33.38 -0.15
CA PRO A 378 -3.33 33.58 -1.55
C PRO A 378 -3.20 32.27 -2.33
N VAL A 379 -4.11 32.09 -3.28
CA VAL A 379 -4.14 30.92 -4.18
C VAL A 379 -3.87 31.37 -5.61
N TYR A 380 -2.97 30.66 -6.27
CA TYR A 380 -2.51 30.96 -7.62
C TYR A 380 -2.65 29.77 -8.55
N LEU A 381 -2.89 30.05 -9.83
CA LEU A 381 -2.73 29.11 -10.93
C LEU A 381 -1.37 29.34 -11.59
N PHE A 382 -0.52 28.33 -11.57
CA PHE A 382 0.70 28.29 -12.37
C PHE A 382 0.42 27.59 -13.68
N ALA A 383 0.56 28.34 -14.78
CA ALA A 383 0.30 27.87 -16.14
C ALA A 383 1.32 28.46 -17.11
N PRO A 384 1.56 27.80 -18.26
CA PRO A 384 2.45 28.33 -19.26
C PRO A 384 1.93 29.69 -19.82
N ALA A 385 2.81 30.67 -20.00
CA ALA A 385 2.44 31.96 -20.56
C ALA A 385 2.04 31.89 -22.05
N ASN A 386 2.53 30.86 -22.77
CA ASN A 386 2.25 30.57 -24.16
C ASN A 386 2.04 29.09 -24.38
N SER A 387 1.32 28.70 -25.43
CA SER A 387 1.21 27.29 -25.83
C SER A 387 2.58 26.73 -26.24
N GLY A 388 2.98 25.63 -25.66
CA GLY A 388 4.21 24.89 -26.01
C GLY A 388 5.00 24.39 -24.81
N ALA A 389 5.73 23.31 -25.03
CA ALA A 389 6.45 22.59 -23.99
C ALA A 389 7.53 23.43 -23.28
N GLN A 390 8.18 24.36 -23.97
CA GLN A 390 9.19 25.23 -23.37
C GLN A 390 8.57 26.13 -22.30
N SER A 391 7.46 26.79 -22.58
CA SER A 391 6.77 27.66 -21.63
C SER A 391 6.22 26.84 -20.42
N GLN A 392 5.79 25.61 -20.67
CA GLN A 392 5.37 24.72 -19.62
C GLN A 392 6.54 24.34 -18.69
N ARG A 393 7.70 24.01 -19.24
CA ARG A 393 8.92 23.74 -18.46
C ARG A 393 9.32 24.93 -17.61
N GLU A 394 9.31 26.13 -18.16
CA GLU A 394 9.64 27.39 -17.47
C GLU A 394 8.67 27.63 -16.28
N ALA A 395 7.38 27.38 -16.47
CA ALA A 395 6.39 27.48 -15.39
C ALA A 395 6.66 26.45 -14.28
N TRP A 396 6.94 25.20 -14.61
CA TRP A 396 7.26 24.16 -13.64
C TRP A 396 8.58 24.42 -12.89
N GLU A 397 9.60 24.90 -13.58
CA GLU A 397 10.89 25.25 -12.95
C GLU A 397 10.72 26.41 -11.98
N THR A 398 9.94 27.42 -12.34
CA THR A 398 9.61 28.55 -11.45
C THR A 398 8.81 28.08 -10.23
N PHE A 399 7.81 27.23 -10.42
CA PHE A 399 7.04 26.64 -9.32
C PHE A 399 7.92 25.80 -8.40
N HIS A 400 8.78 24.95 -8.96
CA HIS A 400 9.70 24.13 -8.17
C HIS A 400 10.68 24.98 -7.34
N GLN A 401 11.13 26.13 -7.84
CA GLN A 401 11.96 27.06 -7.07
C GLN A 401 11.20 27.63 -5.87
N LEU A 402 9.89 27.94 -6.00
CA LEU A 402 9.05 28.35 -4.88
C LEU A 402 8.87 27.25 -3.84
N CYS A 403 8.71 25.99 -4.28
CA CYS A 403 8.67 24.85 -3.36
C CYS A 403 9.96 24.77 -2.53
N ARG A 404 11.12 24.87 -3.17
CA ARG A 404 12.42 24.84 -2.49
C ARG A 404 12.66 26.05 -1.57
N ALA A 405 12.04 27.18 -1.86
CA ALA A 405 12.07 28.35 -1.00
C ALA A 405 11.08 28.28 0.19
N GLY A 406 10.28 27.20 0.28
CA GLY A 406 9.27 27.03 1.31
C GLY A 406 8.06 27.97 1.19
N ARG A 407 7.80 28.52 -0.01
CA ARG A 407 6.70 29.45 -0.29
C ARG A 407 5.40 28.78 -0.70
N VAL A 408 5.42 27.50 -1.05
CA VAL A 408 4.25 26.69 -1.42
C VAL A 408 3.79 25.89 -0.21
N CYS A 409 2.54 26.07 0.22
CA CYS A 409 1.94 25.33 1.33
C CYS A 409 1.29 24.04 0.86
N SER A 410 0.52 24.11 -0.23
CA SER A 410 -0.18 23.00 -0.84
C SER A 410 -0.35 23.22 -2.34
N ALA A 411 -0.52 22.14 -3.13
CA ALA A 411 -0.68 22.26 -4.56
C ALA A 411 -1.45 21.08 -5.18
N TRP A 412 -2.14 21.39 -6.29
CA TRP A 412 -2.95 20.45 -7.08
C TRP A 412 -2.66 20.61 -8.57
N ALA A 413 -2.26 19.55 -9.25
CA ALA A 413 -2.18 19.52 -10.71
C ALA A 413 -3.59 19.47 -11.31
N VAL A 414 -3.91 20.39 -12.21
CA VAL A 414 -5.25 20.51 -12.81
C VAL A 414 -5.50 19.35 -13.78
N GLU A 415 -6.60 18.65 -13.58
CA GLU A 415 -7.05 17.56 -14.46
C GLU A 415 -8.34 17.95 -15.21
N HIS A 416 -9.45 18.06 -14.52
CA HIS A 416 -10.77 18.31 -15.11
C HIS A 416 -11.24 19.77 -14.99
N GLY A 417 -10.44 20.62 -14.31
CA GLY A 417 -10.71 22.05 -14.14
C GLY A 417 -10.15 22.61 -12.85
N ILE A 418 -10.08 23.96 -12.78
CA ILE A 418 -9.57 24.66 -11.60
C ILE A 418 -10.57 24.54 -10.44
N SER A 419 -11.89 24.62 -10.72
CA SER A 419 -12.94 24.45 -9.72
C SER A 419 -12.87 23.11 -9.03
N GLU A 420 -12.63 22.02 -9.79
CA GLU A 420 -12.40 20.68 -9.22
C GLU A 420 -11.20 20.68 -8.26
N GLY A 421 -10.07 21.24 -8.70
CA GLY A 421 -8.87 21.28 -7.88
C GLY A 421 -9.08 22.00 -6.56
N ILE A 422 -9.69 23.19 -6.58
CA ILE A 422 -10.01 23.96 -5.37
C ILE A 422 -10.97 23.20 -4.45
N MET A 423 -11.99 22.57 -5.01
CA MET A 423 -12.94 21.74 -4.27
C MET A 423 -12.24 20.59 -3.54
N GLN A 424 -11.41 19.83 -4.25
CA GLN A 424 -10.66 18.71 -3.67
C GLN A 424 -9.67 19.18 -2.58
N MET A 425 -8.96 20.29 -2.81
CA MET A 425 -8.03 20.87 -1.84
C MET A 425 -8.72 21.32 -0.55
N SER A 426 -9.99 21.71 -0.62
CA SER A 426 -10.77 22.21 0.51
C SER A 426 -11.27 21.13 1.47
N PHE A 427 -11.51 19.93 1.01
CA PHE A 427 -12.17 18.85 1.77
C PHE A 427 -11.40 18.42 3.02
N GLY A 428 -10.08 18.33 2.92
CA GLY A 428 -9.25 17.73 3.97
C GLY A 428 -9.25 18.48 5.29
N ASN A 429 -9.26 19.80 5.24
CA ASN A 429 -9.24 20.67 6.43
C ASN A 429 -10.47 21.54 6.56
N SER A 430 -11.46 21.38 5.67
CA SER A 430 -12.67 22.24 5.60
C SER A 430 -12.33 23.74 5.51
N ILE A 431 -11.26 24.07 4.76
CA ILE A 431 -10.84 25.44 4.52
C ILE A 431 -11.54 25.95 3.26
N GLY A 432 -12.27 27.06 3.39
CA GLY A 432 -12.99 27.66 2.31
C GLY A 432 -12.10 28.41 1.29
N PHE A 433 -12.71 28.90 0.23
CA PHE A 433 -12.05 29.69 -0.79
C PHE A 433 -12.95 30.77 -1.32
N GLN A 434 -12.40 31.98 -1.50
CA GLN A 434 -13.06 33.13 -2.09
C GLN A 434 -12.30 33.58 -3.34
N ALA A 435 -12.94 33.47 -4.50
CA ALA A 435 -12.37 33.97 -5.77
C ALA A 435 -12.28 35.51 -5.81
N ASP A 436 -11.26 36.02 -6.50
CA ASP A 436 -11.01 37.46 -6.65
C ASP A 436 -11.93 38.18 -7.69
N GLY A 437 -12.91 37.45 -8.26
CA GLY A 437 -13.85 38.01 -9.24
C GLY A 437 -13.28 38.31 -10.64
N ARG A 438 -12.11 37.73 -10.97
CA ARG A 438 -11.54 37.78 -12.32
C ARG A 438 -12.29 36.81 -13.22
N GLU A 439 -12.38 37.14 -14.50
CA GLU A 439 -12.84 36.22 -15.54
C GLU A 439 -11.77 35.12 -15.75
N ILE A 440 -12.05 33.90 -15.31
CA ILE A 440 -11.19 32.74 -15.43
C ILE A 440 -12.04 31.60 -15.98
N ALA A 441 -11.46 30.75 -16.82
CA ALA A 441 -12.10 29.55 -17.32
C ALA A 441 -11.99 28.43 -16.24
N TRP A 442 -12.85 28.51 -15.22
CA TRP A 442 -12.77 27.67 -14.01
C TRP A 442 -12.90 26.18 -14.27
N ASP A 443 -13.69 25.77 -15.26
CA ASP A 443 -14.09 24.39 -15.49
C ASP A 443 -13.44 23.77 -16.74
N LEU A 444 -12.48 24.45 -17.35
CA LEU A 444 -11.76 23.91 -18.50
C LEU A 444 -10.55 23.09 -18.05
N PRO A 445 -10.36 21.88 -18.61
CA PRO A 445 -9.14 21.12 -18.43
C PRO A 445 -7.92 21.94 -18.88
N CYS A 446 -6.90 21.97 -18.04
CA CYS A 446 -5.65 22.65 -18.33
C CYS A 446 -4.47 21.73 -17.94
N PRO A 447 -4.19 20.67 -18.74
CA PRO A 447 -3.11 19.74 -18.44
C PRO A 447 -1.79 20.46 -18.26
N GLY A 448 -1.09 20.13 -17.18
CA GLY A 448 0.19 20.76 -16.83
C GLY A 448 0.10 21.98 -15.94
N ALA A 449 -1.07 22.61 -15.79
CA ALA A 449 -1.25 23.72 -14.85
C ALA A 449 -1.36 23.20 -13.40
N ILE A 450 -0.98 24.06 -12.43
CA ILE A 450 -0.96 23.74 -11.00
C ILE A 450 -1.66 24.86 -10.21
N VAL A 451 -2.68 24.49 -9.44
CA VAL A 451 -3.25 25.37 -8.40
C VAL A 451 -2.40 25.26 -7.15
N ALA A 452 -2.02 26.37 -6.55
CA ALA A 452 -1.18 26.37 -5.35
C ALA A 452 -1.60 27.42 -4.33
N GLU A 453 -1.60 27.01 -3.06
CA GLU A 453 -1.65 27.88 -1.90
C GLU A 453 -0.24 28.36 -1.56
N LEU A 454 -0.04 29.66 -1.47
CA LEU A 454 1.25 30.27 -1.17
C LEU A 454 1.22 30.96 0.20
N THR A 455 2.39 31.04 0.85
CA THR A 455 2.55 31.79 2.11
C THR A 455 2.38 33.32 1.95
N GLU A 456 2.61 33.82 0.73
CA GLU A 456 2.57 35.27 0.41
C GLU A 456 2.29 35.49 -1.07
N ASP A 457 1.84 36.68 -1.43
CA ASP A 457 1.61 37.06 -2.82
C ASP A 457 2.89 36.99 -3.67
N THR A 458 2.71 36.77 -4.97
CA THR A 458 3.79 36.73 -5.97
C THR A 458 3.40 37.47 -7.22
N ASP A 459 4.41 38.06 -7.91
CA ASP A 459 4.27 38.75 -9.20
C ASP A 459 5.13 38.05 -10.25
N LEU A 460 4.68 36.86 -10.69
CA LEU A 460 5.35 36.03 -11.69
C LEU A 460 4.49 35.91 -12.94
N LEU A 461 5.11 35.97 -14.13
CA LEU A 461 4.41 35.89 -15.40
C LEU A 461 3.61 34.58 -15.61
N CYS A 462 4.08 33.50 -15.01
CA CYS A 462 3.42 32.20 -15.09
C CYS A 462 2.41 31.96 -13.97
N ALA A 463 2.14 32.96 -13.09
CA ALA A 463 1.26 32.81 -11.94
C ALA A 463 0.07 33.78 -12.03
N VAL A 464 -1.13 33.24 -12.02
CA VAL A 464 -2.38 34.01 -12.03
C VAL A 464 -3.05 33.87 -10.69
N ARG A 465 -3.29 34.98 -9.98
CA ARG A 465 -3.98 34.96 -8.70
C ARG A 465 -5.45 34.57 -8.90
N LEU A 466 -5.88 33.51 -8.21
CA LEU A 466 -7.26 33.00 -8.28
C LEU A 466 -8.15 33.58 -7.17
N GLY A 467 -7.60 33.73 -5.96
CA GLY A 467 -8.35 34.14 -4.80
C GLY A 467 -7.59 33.94 -3.48
N THR A 468 -8.33 33.76 -2.42
CA THR A 468 -7.80 33.61 -1.05
C THR A 468 -8.53 32.47 -0.31
N THR A 469 -7.82 31.68 0.47
CA THR A 469 -8.40 30.70 1.37
C THR A 469 -9.13 31.39 2.54
N THR A 470 -10.22 30.79 3.04
CA THR A 470 -11.05 31.38 4.10
C THR A 470 -11.28 30.42 5.25
N ALA A 471 -11.49 30.98 6.46
CA ALA A 471 -11.87 30.17 7.62
C ALA A 471 -13.34 29.69 7.56
N GLU A 472 -14.19 30.41 6.82
CA GLU A 472 -15.57 29.98 6.59
C GLU A 472 -15.55 28.80 5.58
N PRO A 473 -16.19 27.66 5.89
CA PRO A 473 -16.14 26.48 5.05
C PRO A 473 -17.11 26.57 3.85
N VAL A 474 -16.88 27.55 3.01
CA VAL A 474 -17.67 27.83 1.79
C VAL A 474 -16.71 28.01 0.62
N LEU A 475 -17.06 27.43 -0.52
CA LEU A 475 -16.33 27.65 -1.78
C LEU A 475 -17.09 28.64 -2.63
N THR A 476 -16.40 29.69 -3.04
CA THR A 476 -16.92 30.68 -4.01
C THR A 476 -16.01 30.72 -5.21
N THR A 477 -16.49 30.17 -6.35
CA THR A 477 -15.82 30.21 -7.66
C THR A 477 -16.79 30.79 -8.69
N GLY A 478 -16.37 31.80 -9.44
CA GLY A 478 -17.26 32.45 -10.40
C GLY A 478 -18.54 32.99 -9.72
N ALA A 479 -19.70 32.51 -10.15
CA ALA A 479 -21.01 32.86 -9.60
C ALA A 479 -21.52 31.87 -8.52
N ASP A 480 -20.84 30.74 -8.34
CA ASP A 480 -21.23 29.70 -7.38
C ASP A 480 -20.67 29.98 -5.98
N SER A 481 -21.52 29.75 -4.97
CA SER A 481 -21.13 29.77 -3.55
C SER A 481 -21.80 28.60 -2.84
N VAL A 482 -21.01 27.60 -2.40
CA VAL A 482 -21.54 26.34 -1.87
C VAL A 482 -20.78 25.93 -0.62
N PRO A 483 -21.47 25.47 0.45
CA PRO A 483 -20.82 24.90 1.63
C PRO A 483 -20.01 23.64 1.29
N ILE A 484 -18.82 23.49 1.92
CA ILE A 484 -17.91 22.35 1.68
C ILE A 484 -18.55 21.01 2.07
N ASP A 485 -19.29 20.95 3.14
CA ASP A 485 -19.95 19.72 3.62
C ASP A 485 -21.04 19.23 2.64
N GLU A 486 -21.73 20.12 1.96
CA GLU A 486 -22.66 19.78 0.89
C GLU A 486 -21.90 19.16 -0.30
N LEU A 487 -20.84 19.81 -0.76
CA LEU A 487 -20.02 19.31 -1.87
C LEU A 487 -19.36 17.96 -1.53
N LEU A 488 -18.84 17.80 -0.32
CA LEU A 488 -18.26 16.56 0.16
C LEU A 488 -19.29 15.42 0.18
N SER A 489 -20.50 15.71 0.67
CA SER A 489 -21.59 14.72 0.70
C SER A 489 -21.96 14.25 -0.70
N LEU A 490 -22.07 15.17 -1.67
CA LEU A 490 -22.31 14.85 -3.07
C LEU A 490 -21.17 14.00 -3.64
N ASN A 491 -19.92 14.38 -3.41
CA ASN A 491 -18.72 13.73 -3.93
C ASN A 491 -18.55 12.30 -3.40
N GLU A 492 -18.77 12.07 -2.10
CA GLU A 492 -18.70 10.74 -1.51
C GLU A 492 -19.85 9.83 -1.93
N SER A 493 -21.03 10.38 -2.22
CA SER A 493 -22.24 9.60 -2.57
C SER A 493 -22.14 8.89 -3.92
N VAL A 494 -21.32 9.40 -4.85
CA VAL A 494 -21.24 8.89 -6.24
C VAL A 494 -20.85 7.43 -6.30
N LEU A 495 -19.89 6.99 -5.50
CA LEU A 495 -19.37 5.62 -5.48
C LEU A 495 -19.76 4.82 -4.23
N GLU A 496 -20.61 5.36 -3.35
CA GLU A 496 -20.96 4.71 -2.08
C GLU A 496 -21.61 3.33 -2.27
N ASP A 497 -22.45 3.15 -3.29
CA ASP A 497 -23.09 1.86 -3.60
C ASP A 497 -22.09 0.80 -4.10
N VAL A 498 -20.94 1.21 -4.66
CA VAL A 498 -19.91 0.31 -5.20
C VAL A 498 -18.78 0.07 -4.18
N TYR A 499 -18.39 1.13 -3.50
CA TYR A 499 -17.32 1.13 -2.50
C TYR A 499 -17.79 1.76 -1.19
N PRO A 500 -18.65 1.06 -0.43
CA PRO A 500 -19.19 1.59 0.81
C PRO A 500 -18.11 2.11 1.76
N SER A 501 -18.32 3.31 2.28
CA SER A 501 -17.46 3.94 3.28
C SER A 501 -18.20 4.23 4.59
N ARG A 502 -19.52 4.06 4.60
CA ARG A 502 -20.39 4.37 5.73
C ARG A 502 -21.14 3.13 6.21
N VAL A 503 -21.46 3.13 7.48
CA VAL A 503 -22.42 2.20 8.10
C VAL A 503 -23.31 3.01 9.04
N PRO A 504 -24.55 2.57 9.31
CA PRO A 504 -25.39 3.22 10.33
C PRO A 504 -24.66 3.24 11.67
N ALA A 505 -24.53 4.41 12.28
CA ALA A 505 -23.95 4.54 13.60
C ALA A 505 -24.89 3.94 14.67
N ASP A 506 -24.32 3.23 15.65
CA ASP A 506 -25.06 2.82 16.84
C ASP A 506 -25.29 4.08 17.71
N PRO A 507 -26.54 4.48 17.99
CA PRO A 507 -26.81 5.69 18.76
C PRO A 507 -26.52 5.54 20.26
N ALA A 508 -26.08 4.36 20.72
CA ALA A 508 -25.79 4.13 22.13
C ALA A 508 -24.65 5.05 22.63
N PRO A 509 -24.82 5.73 23.77
CA PRO A 509 -23.78 6.57 24.33
C PRO A 509 -22.56 5.72 24.73
N VAL A 510 -21.37 6.19 24.40
CA VAL A 510 -20.10 5.54 24.77
C VAL A 510 -19.53 6.24 26.00
N PRO A 511 -19.21 5.50 27.07
CA PRO A 511 -18.64 6.10 28.27
C PRO A 511 -17.19 6.57 28.02
N VAL A 512 -16.86 7.76 28.51
CA VAL A 512 -15.47 8.19 28.61
C VAL A 512 -14.84 7.49 29.80
N LEU A 513 -13.85 6.63 29.54
CA LEU A 513 -13.20 5.85 30.60
C LEU A 513 -11.95 6.59 31.09
N GLU A 514 -11.81 6.68 32.41
CA GLU A 514 -10.66 7.29 33.08
C GLU A 514 -10.30 6.48 34.32
N ALA A 515 -9.25 5.67 34.18
CA ALA A 515 -8.76 4.89 35.31
C ALA A 515 -8.03 5.78 36.34
N PRO A 516 -8.20 5.53 37.64
CA PRO A 516 -7.49 6.26 38.68
C PRO A 516 -5.98 6.00 38.58
N ALA A 517 -5.18 6.94 39.12
CA ALA A 517 -3.74 6.82 39.21
C ALA A 517 -3.32 5.50 39.86
N PHE A 518 -2.30 4.87 39.31
CA PHE A 518 -1.82 3.57 39.77
C PHE A 518 -0.34 3.58 40.07
N SER A 519 0.09 2.92 41.14
CA SER A 519 1.50 2.70 41.49
C SER A 519 1.94 1.34 40.94
N ARG A 520 3.04 1.33 40.13
CA ARG A 520 3.59 0.12 39.52
C ARG A 520 4.75 -0.40 40.35
N ALA A 521 4.88 -1.71 40.43
CA ALA A 521 6.09 -2.34 40.94
C ALA A 521 7.17 -2.31 39.87
N ALA A 522 8.40 -2.01 40.26
CA ALA A 522 9.56 -2.18 39.39
C ALA A 522 9.83 -3.69 39.13
N PRO A 523 10.43 -4.05 38.00
CA PRO A 523 10.80 -5.44 37.74
C PRO A 523 11.89 -5.91 38.71
N ARG A 524 11.93 -7.21 38.98
CA ARG A 524 12.95 -7.82 39.86
C ARG A 524 14.37 -7.75 39.30
N THR A 525 14.48 -7.67 37.97
CA THR A 525 15.75 -7.61 37.27
C THR A 525 15.75 -6.49 36.26
N GLY A 526 16.73 -5.57 36.35
CA GLY A 526 16.94 -4.54 35.35
C GLY A 526 18.00 -4.94 34.33
N THR A 527 17.98 -4.27 33.19
CA THR A 527 19.01 -4.39 32.13
C THR A 527 19.09 -3.12 31.30
N ALA A 528 20.34 -2.71 30.98
CA ALA A 528 20.57 -1.50 30.19
C ALA A 528 20.11 -1.62 28.71
N LYS A 529 20.07 -2.83 28.18
CA LYS A 529 19.60 -3.13 26.80
C LYS A 529 18.63 -4.29 26.83
N PRO A 530 17.33 -4.04 27.07
CA PRO A 530 16.32 -5.08 27.01
C PRO A 530 16.22 -5.67 25.60
N LYS A 531 16.18 -7.01 25.53
CA LYS A 531 15.99 -7.75 24.27
C LYS A 531 14.52 -7.92 23.98
N VAL A 532 14.14 -7.64 22.70
CA VAL A 532 12.79 -7.80 22.18
C VAL A 532 12.77 -8.96 21.20
N LEU A 533 12.11 -10.05 21.57
CA LEU A 533 11.88 -11.17 20.66
C LEU A 533 10.68 -10.87 19.76
N ILE A 534 10.90 -10.91 18.46
CA ILE A 534 9.89 -10.67 17.42
C ILE A 534 9.76 -11.94 16.57
N PRO A 535 8.83 -12.86 16.91
CA PRO A 535 8.63 -14.07 16.12
C PRO A 535 7.90 -13.73 14.82
N VAL A 536 8.35 -14.33 13.73
CA VAL A 536 7.81 -14.12 12.39
C VAL A 536 7.19 -15.41 11.87
N PHE A 537 5.88 -15.38 11.74
CA PHE A 537 5.08 -16.46 11.18
C PHE A 537 4.89 -16.25 9.67
N PRO A 538 4.59 -17.29 8.89
CA PRO A 538 4.15 -17.09 7.51
C PRO A 538 2.99 -16.07 7.45
N GLY A 539 3.15 -15.00 6.66
CA GLY A 539 2.16 -13.92 6.56
C GLY A 539 2.32 -12.75 7.56
N THR A 540 3.23 -12.83 8.54
CA THR A 540 3.64 -11.67 9.33
C THR A 540 4.31 -10.64 8.42
N ASN A 541 3.96 -9.35 8.58
CA ASN A 541 4.50 -8.28 7.72
C ASN A 541 4.97 -7.02 8.46
N CYS A 542 4.80 -6.94 9.78
CA CYS A 542 5.21 -5.78 10.60
C CYS A 542 6.51 -6.00 11.39
N GLU A 543 7.26 -7.06 11.13
CA GLU A 543 8.47 -7.36 11.90
C GLU A 543 9.58 -6.32 11.75
N TYR A 544 9.72 -5.73 10.57
CA TYR A 544 10.71 -4.67 10.35
C TYR A 544 10.27 -3.34 10.99
N ASP A 545 8.98 -3.03 10.95
CA ASP A 545 8.41 -1.84 11.58
C ASP A 545 8.60 -1.92 13.11
N SER A 546 8.29 -3.10 13.68
CA SER A 546 8.51 -3.45 15.08
C SER A 546 9.98 -3.33 15.49
N ALA A 547 10.89 -3.86 14.68
CA ALA A 547 12.32 -3.79 14.95
C ALA A 547 12.86 -2.35 14.90
N ARG A 548 12.39 -1.52 13.92
CA ARG A 548 12.74 -0.10 13.85
C ARG A 548 12.29 0.67 15.09
N ALA A 549 11.06 0.46 15.53
CA ALA A 549 10.52 1.11 16.72
C ALA A 549 11.31 0.72 17.96
N ALA A 550 11.67 -0.55 18.13
CA ALA A 550 12.51 -1.03 19.21
C ALA A 550 13.93 -0.43 19.18
N LEU A 551 14.57 -0.39 18.00
CA LEU A 551 15.91 0.20 17.83
C LEU A 551 15.93 1.70 18.18
N ARG A 552 14.92 2.46 17.73
CA ARG A 552 14.81 3.90 18.04
C ARG A 552 14.74 4.16 19.55
N ALA A 553 14.03 3.33 20.29
CA ALA A 553 13.97 3.40 21.75
C ALA A 553 15.25 2.89 22.43
N GLY A 554 16.21 2.34 21.70
CA GLY A 554 17.47 1.77 22.24
C GLY A 554 17.31 0.37 22.84
N LEU A 555 16.25 -0.36 22.44
CA LEU A 555 16.08 -1.78 22.70
C LEU A 555 16.90 -2.63 21.72
N GLU A 556 17.07 -3.93 21.99
CA GLU A 556 17.76 -4.89 21.12
C GLU A 556 16.77 -5.85 20.48
N PRO A 557 16.25 -5.57 19.26
CA PRO A 557 15.30 -6.46 18.61
C PRO A 557 15.99 -7.70 18.05
N GLN A 558 15.35 -8.86 18.23
CA GLN A 558 15.69 -10.13 17.61
C GLN A 558 14.51 -10.65 16.78
N ILE A 559 14.62 -10.52 15.45
CA ILE A 559 13.66 -11.12 14.53
C ILE A 559 13.96 -12.62 14.44
N LEU A 560 12.96 -13.45 14.70
CA LEU A 560 13.05 -14.90 14.67
C LEU A 560 12.07 -15.49 13.65
N VAL A 561 12.56 -15.91 12.50
CA VAL A 561 11.73 -16.60 11.50
C VAL A 561 11.40 -18.01 11.95
N LEU A 562 10.11 -18.35 11.91
CA LEU A 562 9.60 -19.67 12.25
C LEU A 562 9.36 -20.48 10.98
N ASN A 563 10.09 -21.60 10.86
CA ASN A 563 9.98 -22.50 9.72
C ASN A 563 8.89 -23.55 10.00
N ASN A 564 8.02 -23.80 9.01
CA ASN A 564 6.88 -24.70 9.11
C ASN A 564 6.70 -25.66 7.93
N GLN A 565 7.71 -25.79 7.07
CA GLN A 565 7.64 -26.62 5.86
C GLN A 565 7.51 -28.13 6.17
N THR A 566 8.01 -28.56 7.30
CA THR A 566 7.91 -29.93 7.78
C THR A 566 7.61 -29.99 9.29
N PRO A 567 7.10 -31.11 9.83
CA PRO A 567 6.93 -31.29 11.29
C PRO A 567 8.21 -31.05 12.08
N ASP A 568 9.37 -31.46 11.56
CA ASP A 568 10.67 -31.26 12.20
C ASP A 568 11.03 -29.75 12.24
N HIS A 569 10.72 -29.01 11.18
CA HIS A 569 10.89 -27.54 11.16
C HIS A 569 10.03 -26.86 12.23
N VAL A 570 8.79 -27.29 12.43
CA VAL A 570 7.92 -26.75 13.48
C VAL A 570 8.49 -27.02 14.86
N ALA A 571 8.94 -28.27 15.12
CA ALA A 571 9.54 -28.64 16.40
C ALA A 571 10.85 -27.87 16.68
N ALA A 572 11.71 -27.75 15.67
CA ALA A 572 12.94 -26.96 15.77
C ALA A 572 12.65 -25.46 15.99
N SER A 573 11.61 -24.93 15.35
CA SER A 573 11.18 -23.53 15.54
C SER A 573 10.66 -23.30 16.95
N ALA A 574 9.89 -24.22 17.52
CA ALA A 574 9.42 -24.13 18.89
C ALA A 574 10.59 -24.15 19.90
N ALA A 575 11.59 -25.00 19.68
CA ALA A 575 12.80 -25.05 20.52
C ALA A 575 13.61 -23.73 20.43
N ARG A 576 13.83 -23.21 19.22
CA ARG A 576 14.52 -21.91 19.00
C ARG A 576 13.75 -20.75 19.65
N PHE A 577 12.43 -20.74 19.51
CA PHE A 577 11.58 -19.72 20.13
C PHE A 577 11.71 -19.78 21.67
N ALA A 578 11.58 -20.97 22.28
CA ALA A 578 11.71 -21.12 23.72
C ALA A 578 13.10 -20.69 24.24
N GLN A 579 14.17 -21.01 23.50
CA GLN A 579 15.53 -20.56 23.82
C GLN A 579 15.65 -19.04 23.74
N ALA A 580 15.16 -18.40 22.68
CA ALA A 580 15.20 -16.95 22.49
C ALA A 580 14.37 -16.23 23.56
N ALA A 581 13.18 -16.73 23.88
CA ALA A 581 12.31 -16.16 24.91
C ALA A 581 12.96 -16.17 26.30
N ARG A 582 13.73 -17.22 26.64
CA ARG A 582 14.48 -17.29 27.91
C ARG A 582 15.55 -16.20 28.04
N SER A 583 16.08 -15.69 26.96
CA SER A 583 17.12 -14.63 26.96
C SER A 583 16.55 -13.23 26.73
N SER A 584 15.26 -13.12 26.38
CA SER A 584 14.60 -11.84 26.08
C SER A 584 13.84 -11.31 27.30
N GLN A 585 13.66 -10.02 27.39
CA GLN A 585 12.84 -9.31 28.39
C GLN A 585 11.45 -8.99 27.87
N ILE A 586 11.32 -8.89 26.57
CA ILE A 586 10.10 -8.48 25.88
C ILE A 586 9.78 -9.49 24.78
N LEU A 587 8.51 -9.90 24.69
CA LEU A 587 7.93 -10.60 23.56
C LEU A 587 7.03 -9.62 22.81
N PHE A 588 7.32 -9.38 21.55
CA PHE A 588 6.47 -8.58 20.69
C PHE A 588 5.85 -9.43 19.57
N LEU A 589 4.55 -9.63 19.60
CA LEU A 589 3.78 -10.29 18.56
C LEU A 589 3.35 -9.24 17.52
N PRO A 590 3.99 -9.21 16.34
CA PRO A 590 3.73 -8.16 15.35
C PRO A 590 2.40 -8.37 14.61
N GLY A 591 1.97 -7.33 13.91
CA GLY A 591 0.87 -7.39 12.99
C GLY A 591 1.18 -8.17 11.71
N GLY A 592 0.16 -8.40 10.93
CA GLY A 592 0.19 -9.12 9.66
C GLY A 592 -1.03 -10.01 9.49
N PHE A 593 -0.86 -11.06 8.67
CA PHE A 593 -1.91 -12.02 8.33
C PHE A 593 -1.35 -13.43 8.47
N SER A 594 -1.10 -13.85 9.71
CA SER A 594 -0.44 -15.12 10.00
C SER A 594 -1.22 -16.33 9.48
N GLY A 595 -0.58 -17.14 8.63
CA GLY A 595 -1.21 -18.26 7.94
C GLY A 595 -2.16 -17.85 6.82
N GLY A 596 -2.16 -16.56 6.40
CA GLY A 596 -3.06 -15.98 5.40
C GLY A 596 -4.38 -15.51 5.99
N ASP A 597 -4.61 -15.65 7.29
CA ASP A 597 -5.87 -15.34 8.01
C ASP A 597 -7.09 -15.88 7.26
N GLU A 598 -6.97 -17.10 6.75
CA GLU A 598 -8.03 -17.78 6.05
C GLU A 598 -9.26 -17.97 6.94
N PRO A 599 -10.45 -18.11 6.33
CA PRO A 599 -11.70 -17.68 6.95
C PRO A 599 -11.86 -18.25 8.34
N ASP A 600 -12.53 -17.57 9.20
CA ASP A 600 -12.82 -17.92 10.59
C ASP A 600 -11.71 -17.60 11.62
N GLY A 601 -10.84 -16.66 11.34
CA GLY A 601 -10.17 -16.03 12.45
C GLY A 601 -8.69 -15.79 12.37
N SER A 602 -8.43 -14.53 12.33
CA SER A 602 -7.10 -13.95 12.43
C SER A 602 -6.37 -14.38 13.70
N GLY A 603 -5.06 -14.59 13.59
CA GLY A 603 -4.19 -14.97 14.71
C GLY A 603 -4.22 -16.45 15.10
N LYS A 604 -4.95 -17.32 14.41
CA LYS A 604 -5.02 -18.76 14.73
C LYS A 604 -3.67 -19.45 14.70
N PHE A 605 -2.84 -19.13 13.70
CA PHE A 605 -1.54 -19.79 13.55
C PHE A 605 -0.59 -19.41 14.69
N ILE A 606 -0.57 -18.15 15.09
CA ILE A 606 0.17 -17.68 16.27
C ILE A 606 -0.33 -18.38 17.53
N THR A 607 -1.65 -18.43 17.69
CA THR A 607 -2.31 -19.08 18.85
C THR A 607 -1.96 -20.57 18.95
N ALA A 608 -2.06 -21.31 17.83
CA ALA A 608 -1.73 -22.73 17.81
C ALA A 608 -0.26 -22.98 18.16
N PHE A 609 0.66 -22.18 17.62
CA PHE A 609 2.08 -22.29 17.93
C PHE A 609 2.38 -21.99 19.41
N LEU A 610 1.84 -20.89 19.96
CA LEU A 610 2.09 -20.47 21.34
C LEU A 610 1.39 -21.37 22.39
N ARG A 611 0.40 -22.17 21.98
CA ARG A 611 -0.18 -23.23 22.84
C ARG A 611 0.66 -24.52 22.88
N SER A 612 1.67 -24.64 22.00
CA SER A 612 2.59 -25.78 22.12
C SER A 612 3.32 -25.75 23.48
N PRO A 613 3.55 -26.88 24.13
CA PRO A 613 4.06 -26.88 25.51
C PRO A 613 5.33 -26.08 25.71
N GLN A 614 6.31 -26.21 24.83
CA GLN A 614 7.59 -25.49 24.93
C GLN A 614 7.43 -23.99 24.78
N ALA A 615 6.56 -23.53 23.87
CA ALA A 615 6.34 -22.11 23.64
C ALA A 615 5.49 -21.52 24.77
N ALA A 616 4.44 -22.22 25.20
CA ALA A 616 3.59 -21.79 26.31
C ALA A 616 4.40 -21.63 27.61
N ASP A 617 5.21 -22.63 27.95
CA ASP A 617 6.07 -22.59 29.15
C ASP A 617 7.07 -21.40 29.07
N ALA A 618 7.62 -21.11 27.88
CA ALA A 618 8.55 -20.02 27.72
C ALA A 618 7.89 -18.66 27.92
N VAL A 619 6.67 -18.47 27.38
CA VAL A 619 5.88 -17.23 27.55
C VAL A 619 5.45 -17.06 29.01
N MET A 620 4.92 -18.11 29.64
CA MET A 620 4.52 -18.03 31.04
C MET A 620 5.70 -17.84 31.98
N ASN A 621 6.85 -18.44 31.69
CA ASN A 621 8.09 -18.18 32.46
C ASN A 621 8.56 -16.72 32.33
N LEU A 622 8.48 -16.13 31.12
CA LEU A 622 8.78 -14.71 30.89
C LEU A 622 7.91 -13.82 31.78
N LEU A 623 6.60 -14.08 31.85
CA LEU A 623 5.66 -13.28 32.62
C LEU A 623 5.73 -13.53 34.12
N GLN A 624 5.71 -14.79 34.55
CA GLN A 624 5.55 -15.14 35.97
C GLN A 624 6.86 -15.09 36.79
N ASN A 625 7.99 -15.45 36.15
CA ASN A 625 9.28 -15.58 36.85
C ASN A 625 10.28 -14.47 36.55
N ARG A 626 10.09 -13.72 35.47
CA ARG A 626 11.08 -12.75 35.00
C ARG A 626 10.53 -11.34 34.86
N ASP A 627 9.29 -11.11 35.25
CA ASP A 627 8.56 -9.84 35.15
C ASP A 627 8.65 -9.21 33.74
N GLY A 628 8.68 -10.08 32.72
CA GLY A 628 8.79 -9.67 31.32
C GLY A 628 7.55 -8.96 30.82
N LEU A 629 7.69 -8.28 29.69
CA LEU A 629 6.61 -7.58 28.99
C LEU A 629 6.19 -8.31 27.72
N VAL A 630 4.89 -8.26 27.41
CA VAL A 630 4.35 -8.78 26.16
C VAL A 630 3.50 -7.70 25.48
N LEU A 631 3.77 -7.44 24.19
CA LEU A 631 2.98 -6.54 23.35
C LEU A 631 2.43 -7.35 22.18
N GLY A 632 1.15 -7.18 21.87
CA GLY A 632 0.54 -7.68 20.63
C GLY A 632 -0.17 -6.57 19.89
N ILE A 633 0.21 -6.36 18.63
CA ILE A 633 -0.40 -5.35 17.78
C ILE A 633 -1.16 -6.02 16.63
N CYS A 634 -2.41 -5.57 16.37
CA CYS A 634 -3.27 -6.05 15.30
C CYS A 634 -3.39 -7.60 15.32
N ASN A 635 -2.75 -8.32 14.40
CA ASN A 635 -2.74 -9.78 14.39
C ASN A 635 -2.14 -10.38 15.67
N GLY A 636 -1.16 -9.75 16.27
CA GLY A 636 -0.63 -10.10 17.59
C GLY A 636 -1.66 -9.93 18.69
N PHE A 637 -2.46 -8.88 18.68
CA PHE A 637 -3.53 -8.68 19.65
C PHE A 637 -4.65 -9.72 19.50
N GLN A 638 -5.04 -10.04 18.27
CA GLN A 638 -5.98 -11.12 17.98
C GLN A 638 -5.51 -12.46 18.59
N ALA A 639 -4.21 -12.75 18.49
CA ALA A 639 -3.63 -13.93 19.13
C ALA A 639 -3.64 -13.85 20.67
N LEU A 640 -3.31 -12.68 21.26
CA LEU A 640 -3.34 -12.50 22.71
C LEU A 640 -4.74 -12.72 23.30
N ILE A 641 -5.80 -12.27 22.64
CA ILE A 641 -7.19 -12.52 23.02
C ILE A 641 -7.51 -14.02 22.99
N LYS A 642 -7.18 -14.69 21.87
CA LYS A 642 -7.44 -16.13 21.70
C LYS A 642 -6.63 -17.02 22.66
N LEU A 643 -5.49 -16.54 23.12
CA LEU A 643 -4.67 -17.22 24.13
C LEU A 643 -5.18 -17.00 25.56
N GLY A 644 -6.00 -15.96 25.80
CA GLY A 644 -6.40 -15.55 27.14
C GLY A 644 -5.36 -14.66 27.85
N LEU A 645 -4.22 -14.37 27.20
CA LEU A 645 -3.17 -13.49 27.77
C LEU A 645 -3.69 -12.09 28.05
N VAL A 646 -4.60 -11.59 27.26
CA VAL A 646 -5.48 -10.48 27.60
C VAL A 646 -6.93 -10.95 27.51
N PRO A 647 -7.77 -10.66 28.50
CA PRO A 647 -7.53 -9.81 29.68
C PRO A 647 -7.00 -10.56 30.92
N PHE A 648 -6.70 -11.87 30.87
CA PHE A 648 -6.52 -12.69 32.06
C PHE A 648 -5.06 -12.82 32.55
N GLY A 649 -4.06 -12.53 31.70
CA GLY A 649 -2.64 -12.60 32.06
C GLY A 649 -2.02 -13.99 32.00
N GLU A 650 -2.75 -14.99 31.48
CA GLU A 650 -2.29 -16.37 31.35
C GLU A 650 -2.80 -17.03 30.07
N ILE A 651 -2.06 -18.04 29.59
CA ILE A 651 -2.52 -18.88 28.49
C ILE A 651 -3.56 -19.85 29.05
N ARG A 652 -4.79 -19.74 28.56
CA ARG A 652 -5.94 -20.54 29.00
C ARG A 652 -6.88 -20.89 27.87
N ASP A 653 -7.76 -21.85 28.07
CA ASP A 653 -8.86 -22.07 27.14
C ASP A 653 -9.88 -20.94 27.25
N THR A 654 -10.41 -20.55 26.10
CA THR A 654 -11.39 -19.47 25.95
C THR A 654 -12.75 -20.05 25.59
N ASP A 655 -13.81 -19.43 26.10
CA ASP A 655 -15.20 -19.81 25.89
C ASP A 655 -16.07 -18.59 25.54
N ALA A 656 -17.38 -18.75 25.51
CA ALA A 656 -18.32 -17.70 25.18
C ALA A 656 -18.38 -16.54 26.21
N ALA A 657 -17.80 -16.72 27.40
CA ALA A 657 -17.69 -15.68 28.41
C ALA A 657 -16.42 -14.83 28.27
N CYS A 658 -15.57 -15.15 27.31
CA CYS A 658 -14.34 -14.42 27.00
C CYS A 658 -14.59 -13.33 25.94
N PRO A 659 -13.77 -12.27 25.92
CA PRO A 659 -13.82 -11.30 24.83
C PRO A 659 -13.32 -11.91 23.52
N THR A 660 -13.69 -11.28 22.39
CA THR A 660 -13.21 -11.67 21.07
C THR A 660 -12.94 -10.47 20.18
N LEU A 661 -12.13 -10.67 19.17
CA LEU A 661 -11.99 -9.76 18.01
C LEU A 661 -12.62 -10.45 16.80
N THR A 662 -13.47 -9.71 16.09
CA THR A 662 -14.23 -10.23 14.94
C THR A 662 -14.26 -9.21 13.81
N TYR A 663 -15.02 -9.51 12.76
CA TYR A 663 -15.12 -8.68 11.56
C TYR A 663 -15.54 -7.24 11.87
N ASN A 664 -14.90 -6.30 11.18
CA ASN A 664 -15.32 -4.89 11.20
C ASN A 664 -16.79 -4.77 10.81
N VAL A 665 -17.51 -3.83 11.42
CA VAL A 665 -18.95 -3.61 11.17
C VAL A 665 -19.26 -3.35 9.69
N ILE A 666 -18.33 -2.75 8.96
CA ILE A 666 -18.46 -2.50 7.50
C ILE A 666 -18.27 -3.77 6.64
N GLY A 667 -17.87 -4.88 7.23
CA GLY A 667 -17.68 -6.16 6.52
C GLY A 667 -16.48 -6.21 5.56
N ARG A 668 -15.51 -5.32 5.71
CA ARG A 668 -14.29 -5.28 4.89
C ARG A 668 -13.08 -4.80 5.67
N HIS A 669 -11.91 -4.95 5.04
CA HIS A 669 -10.67 -4.34 5.52
C HIS A 669 -10.78 -2.82 5.58
N GLN A 670 -10.15 -2.22 6.60
CA GLN A 670 -9.99 -0.77 6.76
C GLN A 670 -8.54 -0.41 7.02
N SER A 671 -8.01 0.54 6.23
CA SER A 671 -6.70 1.15 6.44
C SER A 671 -6.83 2.67 6.42
N ARG A 672 -6.53 3.31 7.54
CA ARG A 672 -6.58 4.77 7.72
C ARG A 672 -5.85 5.18 9.00
N ILE A 673 -5.71 6.47 9.21
CA ILE A 673 -5.29 7.01 10.50
C ILE A 673 -6.54 7.23 11.36
N VAL A 674 -6.51 6.73 12.59
CA VAL A 674 -7.55 6.98 13.59
C VAL A 674 -6.95 7.68 14.80
N ARG A 675 -7.82 8.19 15.69
CA ARG A 675 -7.40 8.82 16.93
C ARG A 675 -7.83 7.95 18.10
N THR A 676 -6.93 7.79 19.06
CA THR A 676 -7.16 7.02 20.27
C THR A 676 -6.88 7.87 21.49
N ARG A 677 -7.72 7.74 22.52
CA ARG A 677 -7.57 8.38 23.81
C ARG A 677 -7.06 7.38 24.83
N VAL A 678 -6.11 7.77 25.64
CA VAL A 678 -5.63 6.97 26.75
C VAL A 678 -6.68 6.95 27.86
N ALA A 679 -7.28 5.79 28.10
CA ALA A 679 -8.28 5.57 29.17
C ALA A 679 -7.62 5.12 30.49
N SER A 680 -6.49 4.44 30.40
CA SER A 680 -5.72 3.97 31.55
C SER A 680 -4.22 3.93 31.21
N ASN A 681 -3.40 4.44 32.07
CA ASN A 681 -1.92 4.33 31.96
C ASN A 681 -1.33 3.39 33.03
N ARG A 682 -2.13 2.41 33.54
CA ARG A 682 -1.67 1.42 34.52
C ARG A 682 -0.57 0.50 33.97
N SER A 683 -0.59 0.24 32.68
CA SER A 683 0.42 -0.61 32.03
C SER A 683 1.82 -0.01 32.06
N PRO A 684 2.88 -0.80 32.28
CA PRO A 684 4.25 -0.38 32.07
C PRO A 684 4.52 0.18 30.67
N TRP A 685 3.74 -0.26 29.68
CA TRP A 685 3.82 0.25 28.30
C TRP A 685 3.35 1.68 28.12
N LEU A 686 2.58 2.22 29.07
CA LEU A 686 1.90 3.53 28.94
C LEU A 686 2.42 4.58 29.94
N THR A 687 3.67 4.43 30.42
CA THR A 687 4.25 5.35 31.41
C THR A 687 4.64 6.72 30.83
N LYS A 688 4.67 6.85 29.51
CA LYS A 688 5.04 8.10 28.82
C LYS A 688 3.83 9.00 28.50
N VAL A 689 2.62 8.52 28.76
CA VAL A 689 1.37 9.25 28.46
C VAL A 689 0.49 9.38 29.70
N GLN A 690 -0.39 10.38 29.66
CA GLN A 690 -1.37 10.64 30.69
C GLN A 690 -2.76 10.14 30.28
N VAL A 691 -3.60 9.84 31.26
CA VAL A 691 -5.03 9.58 31.00
C VAL A 691 -5.63 10.83 30.36
N GLY A 692 -6.35 10.66 29.26
CA GLY A 692 -6.90 11.75 28.46
C GLY A 692 -6.06 12.16 27.26
N ASP A 693 -4.78 11.78 27.18
CA ASP A 693 -3.96 12.07 25.99
C ASP A 693 -4.54 11.43 24.74
N ILE A 694 -4.50 12.17 23.63
CA ILE A 694 -4.98 11.72 22.32
C ILE A 694 -3.81 11.54 21.39
N VAL A 695 -3.76 10.36 20.76
CA VAL A 695 -2.71 9.97 19.82
C VAL A 695 -3.32 9.48 18.53
N SER A 696 -2.78 9.91 17.40
CA SER A 696 -3.11 9.40 16.07
C SER A 696 -2.37 8.10 15.82
N VAL A 697 -3.05 7.11 15.25
CA VAL A 697 -2.44 5.80 14.99
C VAL A 697 -2.94 5.20 13.68
N PRO A 698 -2.05 4.61 12.86
CA PRO A 698 -2.47 3.84 11.70
C PRO A 698 -3.23 2.58 12.10
N ILE A 699 -4.26 2.24 11.35
CA ILE A 699 -4.93 0.93 11.42
C ILE A 699 -4.92 0.25 10.05
N SER A 700 -4.91 -1.09 10.08
CA SER A 700 -5.00 -1.93 8.89
C SER A 700 -5.50 -3.32 9.27
N HIS A 701 -6.81 -3.54 9.21
CA HIS A 701 -7.42 -4.79 9.64
C HIS A 701 -8.82 -5.02 9.04
N GLY A 702 -9.17 -6.29 8.81
CA GLY A 702 -10.53 -6.74 8.50
C GLY A 702 -11.31 -7.23 9.73
N GLU A 703 -10.57 -7.69 10.77
CA GLU A 703 -11.09 -8.25 12.02
C GLU A 703 -10.51 -7.49 13.22
N GLY A 704 -11.04 -6.30 13.50
CA GLY A 704 -10.60 -5.47 14.63
C GLY A 704 -11.69 -5.16 15.65
N ARG A 705 -12.92 -5.64 15.42
CA ARG A 705 -14.08 -5.35 16.26
C ARG A 705 -14.01 -6.08 17.60
N PHE A 706 -13.74 -5.34 18.66
CA PHE A 706 -13.74 -5.88 20.01
C PHE A 706 -15.18 -6.08 20.52
N LEU A 707 -15.50 -7.30 20.92
CA LEU A 707 -16.75 -7.67 21.58
C LEU A 707 -16.43 -8.33 22.93
N CYS A 708 -17.22 -7.99 23.93
CA CYS A 708 -17.04 -8.47 25.30
C CYS A 708 -18.41 -8.62 26.00
N PRO A 709 -18.63 -9.67 26.77
CA PRO A 709 -19.82 -9.77 27.62
C PRO A 709 -19.93 -8.56 28.57
N PRO A 710 -21.13 -8.00 28.75
CA PRO A 710 -21.32 -6.74 29.50
C PRO A 710 -20.73 -6.74 30.91
N ASP A 711 -20.87 -7.83 31.65
CA ASP A 711 -20.36 -7.95 33.04
C ASP A 711 -18.83 -7.91 33.07
N LEU A 712 -18.18 -8.64 32.11
CA LEU A 712 -16.74 -8.61 31.99
C LEU A 712 -16.22 -7.26 31.49
N LEU A 713 -16.94 -6.62 30.56
CA LEU A 713 -16.59 -5.27 30.06
C LEU A 713 -16.58 -4.25 31.19
N ALA A 714 -17.63 -4.26 32.05
CA ALA A 714 -17.70 -3.40 33.22
C ALA A 714 -16.54 -3.67 34.20
N GLN A 715 -16.23 -4.94 34.46
CA GLN A 715 -15.09 -5.33 35.30
C GLN A 715 -13.74 -4.87 34.74
N LEU A 716 -13.54 -4.96 33.43
CA LEU A 716 -12.30 -4.49 32.78
C LEU A 716 -12.15 -2.96 32.90
N ALA A 717 -13.24 -2.23 32.81
CA ALA A 717 -13.26 -0.78 33.01
C ALA A 717 -12.93 -0.42 34.47
N GLU A 718 -13.59 -1.04 35.46
CA GLU A 718 -13.33 -0.84 36.88
C GLU A 718 -11.87 -1.16 37.26
N ASN A 719 -11.33 -2.23 36.70
CA ASN A 719 -9.94 -2.63 36.93
C ASN A 719 -8.92 -1.74 36.21
N GLY A 720 -9.37 -0.81 35.33
CA GLY A 720 -8.49 0.00 34.49
C GLY A 720 -7.70 -0.82 33.46
N GLN A 721 -8.26 -1.94 33.00
CA GLN A 721 -7.65 -2.82 32.00
C GLN A 721 -7.98 -2.35 30.56
N ILE A 722 -9.00 -1.50 30.36
CA ILE A 722 -9.21 -0.82 29.10
C ILE A 722 -8.18 0.31 29.01
N ALA A 723 -7.21 0.14 28.10
CA ALA A 723 -6.07 1.02 28.00
C ALA A 723 -6.35 2.23 27.11
N THR A 724 -6.99 2.00 25.96
CA THR A 724 -7.25 3.01 24.93
C THR A 724 -8.64 2.87 24.33
N GLN A 725 -9.25 4.01 23.99
CA GLN A 725 -10.53 4.11 23.28
C GLN A 725 -10.36 4.86 21.97
N TYR A 726 -11.06 4.42 20.92
CA TYR A 726 -11.23 5.21 19.70
C TYR A 726 -12.03 6.48 19.97
N VAL A 727 -11.65 7.59 19.32
CA VAL A 727 -12.32 8.89 19.51
C VAL A 727 -12.56 9.60 18.18
N ASP A 728 -13.55 10.48 18.18
CA ASP A 728 -13.84 11.42 17.09
C ASP A 728 -12.79 12.55 17.00
N LEU A 729 -13.01 13.52 16.12
CA LEU A 729 -12.13 14.68 15.95
C LEU A 729 -12.12 15.63 17.16
N ASP A 730 -13.11 15.57 18.02
CA ASP A 730 -13.21 16.37 19.24
C ASP A 730 -12.65 15.64 20.46
N GLY A 731 -12.23 14.38 20.29
CA GLY A 731 -11.62 13.56 21.33
C GLY A 731 -12.63 12.80 22.20
N HIS A 732 -13.86 12.67 21.75
CA HIS A 732 -14.90 11.91 22.46
C HIS A 732 -15.00 10.48 21.91
N PRO A 733 -15.11 9.46 22.77
CA PRO A 733 -15.40 8.10 22.34
C PRO A 733 -16.71 8.03 21.55
N THR A 734 -16.70 7.28 20.43
CA THR A 734 -17.82 7.28 19.49
C THR A 734 -18.06 5.90 18.90
N MET A 735 -19.31 5.66 18.44
CA MET A 735 -19.66 4.51 17.61
C MET A 735 -19.73 4.85 16.12
N ASP A 736 -19.48 6.11 15.75
CA ASP A 736 -19.37 6.50 14.35
C ASP A 736 -18.13 5.85 13.70
N ILE A 737 -18.28 5.35 12.48
CA ILE A 737 -17.22 4.61 11.77
C ILE A 737 -15.98 5.47 11.47
N ASP A 738 -16.13 6.78 11.37
CA ASP A 738 -15.00 7.68 11.16
C ASP A 738 -14.09 7.78 12.38
N GLY A 739 -14.64 7.64 13.59
CA GLY A 739 -13.88 7.58 14.85
C GLY A 739 -13.56 6.14 15.28
N ASN A 740 -14.55 5.24 15.21
CA ASN A 740 -14.44 3.82 15.62
C ASN A 740 -14.59 2.90 14.39
N PRO A 741 -13.50 2.66 13.66
CA PRO A 741 -13.54 2.10 12.30
C PRO A 741 -14.00 0.65 12.24
N ASN A 742 -13.98 -0.06 13.34
CA ASN A 742 -14.34 -1.48 13.42
C ASN A 742 -15.68 -1.73 14.15
N GLY A 743 -16.23 -0.75 14.84
CA GLY A 743 -17.45 -0.88 15.63
C GLY A 743 -17.25 -1.60 16.96
N SER A 744 -16.08 -1.44 17.59
CA SER A 744 -15.77 -2.00 18.92
C SER A 744 -16.70 -1.47 19.99
N VAL A 745 -17.17 -2.36 20.87
CA VAL A 745 -18.02 -1.99 22.02
C VAL A 745 -17.28 -0.98 22.91
N TRP A 746 -17.98 0.05 23.36
CA TRP A 746 -17.42 1.17 24.13
C TRP A 746 -16.18 1.82 23.50
N SER A 747 -16.06 1.74 22.19
CA SER A 747 -14.90 2.24 21.42
C SER A 747 -13.55 1.67 21.89
N VAL A 748 -13.52 0.48 22.46
CA VAL A 748 -12.29 -0.15 22.96
C VAL A 748 -11.33 -0.41 21.80
N GLU A 749 -10.11 0.14 21.91
CA GLU A 749 -9.02 -0.08 20.93
C GLU A 749 -7.96 -1.03 21.48
N GLY A 750 -7.66 -0.96 22.78
CA GLY A 750 -6.65 -1.79 23.42
C GLY A 750 -6.95 -2.11 24.87
N ILE A 751 -6.53 -3.31 25.29
CA ILE A 751 -6.71 -3.80 26.66
C ILE A 751 -5.44 -4.44 27.23
N THR A 752 -5.36 -4.54 28.55
CA THR A 752 -4.20 -5.12 29.25
C THR A 752 -4.57 -6.34 30.09
N SER A 753 -3.54 -7.10 30.50
CA SER A 753 -3.64 -8.05 31.61
C SER A 753 -3.92 -7.33 32.94
N PRO A 754 -4.33 -8.06 34.02
CA PRO A 754 -4.62 -7.42 35.31
C PRO A 754 -3.43 -6.65 35.90
N ASP A 755 -2.23 -7.11 35.67
CA ASP A 755 -0.98 -6.46 36.11
C ASP A 755 -0.42 -5.44 35.10
N GLY A 756 -1.04 -5.31 33.90
CA GLY A 756 -0.66 -4.38 32.85
C GLY A 756 0.54 -4.79 32.01
N ARG A 757 1.23 -5.91 32.30
CA ARG A 757 2.47 -6.31 31.60
C ARG A 757 2.21 -6.88 30.21
N VAL A 758 1.05 -7.44 29.96
CA VAL A 758 0.58 -7.83 28.63
C VAL A 758 -0.31 -6.73 28.11
N PHE A 759 -0.02 -6.19 26.94
CA PHE A 759 -0.82 -5.16 26.28
C PHE A 759 -1.14 -5.59 24.85
N GLY A 760 -2.41 -5.52 24.49
CA GLY A 760 -2.90 -5.78 23.15
C GLY A 760 -3.68 -4.59 22.61
N LYS A 761 -3.43 -4.19 21.36
CA LYS A 761 -4.12 -3.10 20.69
C LYS A 761 -4.22 -3.32 19.19
N MET A 762 -5.24 -2.71 18.54
CA MET A 762 -5.41 -2.84 17.09
C MET A 762 -4.58 -1.85 16.29
N GLY A 763 -4.38 -0.65 16.78
CA GLY A 763 -3.62 0.39 16.09
C GLY A 763 -2.10 0.12 16.10
N HIS A 764 -1.47 0.39 14.96
CA HIS A 764 -0.05 0.14 14.69
C HIS A 764 0.83 1.25 15.26
N ALA A 765 1.04 1.26 16.57
CA ALA A 765 1.90 2.24 17.24
C ALA A 765 3.40 2.06 16.92
N GLU A 766 3.81 0.96 16.30
CA GLU A 766 5.16 0.74 15.77
C GLU A 766 5.41 1.45 14.43
N ARG A 767 4.33 1.77 13.68
CA ARG A 767 4.42 2.44 12.38
C ARG A 767 4.53 3.96 12.53
N VAL A 768 5.53 4.41 13.26
CA VAL A 768 5.82 5.83 13.52
C VAL A 768 7.24 6.14 13.05
N GLY A 769 7.46 7.36 12.57
CA GLY A 769 8.78 7.78 12.14
C GLY A 769 8.82 9.18 11.57
N PRO A 770 10.03 9.74 11.39
CA PRO A 770 10.18 11.06 10.77
C PRO A 770 9.58 11.10 9.36
N CYS A 771 8.92 12.19 9.04
CA CYS A 771 8.34 12.47 7.71
C CYS A 771 7.24 11.51 7.25
N LEU A 772 6.66 10.69 8.13
CA LEU A 772 5.50 9.87 7.79
C LEU A 772 4.20 10.66 7.94
N TYR A 773 3.20 10.29 7.13
CA TYR A 773 1.83 10.81 7.21
C TYR A 773 1.74 12.34 7.20
N ARG A 774 2.61 13.02 6.43
CA ARG A 774 2.74 14.48 6.41
C ARG A 774 1.47 15.23 6.07
N ASN A 775 0.55 14.58 5.35
CA ASN A 775 -0.74 15.13 4.97
C ASN A 775 -1.85 14.92 6.03
N ILE A 776 -1.55 14.33 7.19
CA ILE A 776 -2.53 14.19 8.28
C ILE A 776 -1.92 14.74 9.56
N PRO A 777 -2.44 15.84 10.12
CA PRO A 777 -1.94 16.41 11.36
C PRO A 777 -2.26 15.51 12.56
N GLY A 778 -1.32 15.38 13.49
CA GLY A 778 -1.52 14.62 14.72
C GLY A 778 -0.23 14.33 15.49
N ASN A 779 -0.39 13.91 16.73
CA ASN A 779 0.68 13.29 17.50
C ASN A 779 0.59 11.76 17.29
N TYR A 780 1.66 11.13 16.82
CA TYR A 780 1.70 9.71 16.49
C TYR A 780 2.46 8.86 17.51
N ASP A 781 3.20 9.50 18.43
CA ASP A 781 4.05 8.78 19.35
C ASP A 781 3.35 8.53 20.71
N LEU A 782 3.04 7.29 20.98
CA LEU A 782 2.49 6.81 22.25
C LEU A 782 3.61 6.49 23.27
N GLY A 783 4.88 6.54 22.87
CA GLY A 783 6.04 6.27 23.73
C GLY A 783 6.12 4.84 24.26
N LEU A 784 5.51 3.85 23.60
CA LEU A 784 5.42 2.46 24.11
C LEU A 784 6.80 1.83 24.31
N PHE A 785 7.68 1.97 23.34
CA PHE A 785 8.99 1.33 23.36
C PHE A 785 9.95 2.00 24.33
N ASP A 786 9.86 3.33 24.48
CA ASP A 786 10.60 4.08 25.49
C ASP A 786 10.11 3.72 26.90
N ALA A 787 8.81 3.57 27.09
CA ALA A 787 8.22 3.11 28.34
C ALA A 787 8.69 1.71 28.71
N ALA A 788 8.75 0.79 27.74
CA ALA A 788 9.24 -0.58 27.94
C ALA A 788 10.72 -0.60 28.30
N LYS A 789 11.55 0.27 27.67
CA LYS A 789 12.96 0.41 28.03
C LYS A 789 13.12 0.89 29.46
N ASP A 790 12.41 1.98 29.82
CA ASP A 790 12.48 2.55 31.16
C ASP A 790 12.02 1.58 32.24
N TYR A 791 11.04 0.71 31.93
CA TYR A 791 10.59 -0.33 32.85
C TYR A 791 11.72 -1.24 33.32
N PHE A 792 12.67 -1.59 32.42
CA PHE A 792 13.82 -2.43 32.75
C PHE A 792 15.08 -1.64 33.15
N SER A 793 15.07 -0.32 32.98
CA SER A 793 16.19 0.51 33.41
C SER A 793 16.17 0.67 34.94
N LEU A 794 17.32 0.46 35.59
CA LEU A 794 17.50 0.62 37.04
C LEU A 794 17.76 2.09 37.41
#